data_316a80b8ad1fa6042360b92a9865f53e
#
_entry.id   316a80b8ad1fa6042360b92a9865f53e
#
_cell.length_a   1.000
_cell.length_b   1.000
_cell.length_c   1.000
_cell.angle_alpha   90.00
_cell.angle_beta   90.00
_cell.angle_gamma   90.00
#
_symmetry.space_group_name_H-M   'P 1'
#
loop_
_entity.id
_entity.type
_entity.pdbx_description
1 polymer ?
#
loop_
_entity_poly.entity_id
_entity_poly.type
_entity_poly.pdbx_seq_one_letter_code
_entity_poly.pdbx_strand_id
1 'polypeptide(L)'
;MRMKRREFVEVVGGAIAALPGLAANSEAPPLAPDAQTSRPSTITEKAFTVSGGGLTVEISSQGKIVGFAIAGKAIQLPVQGETALVECELRGEITSTKLPGSVEFRKPIAFQRGYRAASLVERFLPTPESVRWEIEIQGEDEPWATPIETRLKWPEAKSTKFWTSWGDDFSGKIVTVKDSSGRGWCDPTVPRAFREMDLSYGGYFLTASGFSVPIATVIDEAKDSGVSLALSPEDTLIEVRLKTDPEGSITFSRSNNKISKDKPVRFAMDLIAHAGDWRPGLGWMVKRYPAYFNPANSTADEAGGGGAYSAFTGDLDAEKFKKMGFRANWNASFDWPYMGMFLPPVPEGTEWTSMYHKTTSTRKIDDYCRRMRADGFHVLCYFNITEFGGAIKFPEPPSTVTSESDLWQDPNAFLYKKAASSILFTEDGKLIWQWHDEVVVDPGDAAYQNFIVEQASRHVKEIPNCSGICIDRMDWLMRFNYRADDGVTWLYIAVGRSEGHPARSLINSWKETLSKIGPIMHNAGKAIYGNPHFKRLDVMREVDGIFDEFGYYGFNLNQSSFLGVRKPVIAWTADSSQLRPDPDEYFQRHLFMGAFPMVPYPENHHSILPDEWSEGFYMDYGPLLEALRGRKWVLEPHVIAVEHAAAKANIFQTSKGYAVPVTFGGKAASVRVVLRGLPVVASLQECKIEFLHPGASEWNLLKSPSKVLGGLAMTVPLRRGCAMVRLTRSAGGT
;
A
#
# COMPACT_ATOMS: atom_id res chain seq x y z
N MET A 1 33.58 11.62 -5.43
CA MET A 1 34.04 10.44 -4.66
C MET A 1 33.09 9.29 -5.10
N ARG A 2 33.62 8.26 -5.78
CA ARG A 2 32.78 7.14 -6.28
C ARG A 2 32.51 6.18 -5.12
N MET A 3 31.32 6.23 -4.52
CA MET A 3 30.87 5.21 -3.59
C MET A 3 30.65 3.89 -4.35
N LYS A 4 31.31 2.81 -3.97
CA LYS A 4 31.10 1.52 -4.61
C LYS A 4 29.77 0.93 -4.10
N ARG A 5 29.03 0.26 -4.98
CA ARG A 5 27.73 -0.42 -4.73
C ARG A 5 27.67 -1.20 -3.41
N ARG A 6 28.79 -1.78 -2.97
CA ARG A 6 28.92 -2.45 -1.67
C ARG A 6 28.67 -1.52 -0.49
N GLU A 7 29.12 -0.26 -0.60
CA GLU A 7 28.97 0.74 0.46
C GLU A 7 27.51 1.24 0.60
N PHE A 8 26.76 1.33 -0.51
CA PHE A 8 25.34 1.69 -0.46
C PHE A 8 24.50 0.57 0.19
N VAL A 9 24.74 -0.69 -0.16
CA VAL A 9 24.07 -1.85 0.47
C VAL A 9 24.53 -2.05 1.91
N GLU A 10 25.80 -1.76 2.23
CA GLU A 10 26.33 -1.82 3.61
C GLU A 10 25.87 -0.64 4.46
N VAL A 11 25.68 0.56 3.90
CA VAL A 11 25.12 1.72 4.61
C VAL A 11 23.61 1.54 4.84
N VAL A 12 22.87 1.03 3.88
CA VAL A 12 21.46 0.62 4.08
C VAL A 12 21.38 -0.60 5.02
N GLY A 13 22.31 -1.55 4.90
CA GLY A 13 22.46 -2.68 5.84
C GLY A 13 22.96 -2.25 7.22
N GLY A 14 23.82 -1.25 7.32
CA GLY A 14 24.33 -0.70 8.58
C GLY A 14 23.29 0.13 9.34
N ALA A 15 22.39 0.83 8.64
CA ALA A 15 21.24 1.50 9.24
C ALA A 15 20.23 0.51 9.83
N ILE A 16 20.19 -0.73 9.31
CA ILE A 16 19.38 -1.83 9.87
C ILE A 16 19.94 -2.31 11.22
N ALA A 17 21.27 -2.33 11.39
CA ALA A 17 21.91 -2.67 12.67
C ALA A 17 21.69 -1.59 13.75
N ALA A 18 21.29 -0.38 13.35
CA ALA A 18 20.92 0.70 14.25
C ALA A 18 19.40 0.83 14.49
N LEU A 19 18.62 -0.21 14.16
CA LEU A 19 17.20 -0.34 14.51
C LEU A 19 17.02 -1.29 15.73
N PRO A 20 17.42 -0.90 16.96
CA PRO A 20 16.98 -1.62 18.15
C PRO A 20 15.52 -1.24 18.39
N GLY A 21 14.61 -2.12 18.05
CA GLY A 21 13.19 -1.92 18.34
C GLY A 21 12.21 -2.50 17.34
N LEU A 22 12.62 -2.90 16.11
CA LEU A 22 11.73 -3.62 15.19
C LEU A 22 12.01 -5.13 15.12
N ALA A 23 13.09 -5.60 15.73
CA ALA A 23 13.34 -6.99 16.03
C ALA A 23 13.38 -7.17 17.56
N ALA A 24 12.33 -6.78 18.25
CA ALA A 24 12.09 -7.35 19.56
C ALA A 24 11.70 -8.82 19.31
N ASN A 25 12.69 -9.69 19.33
CA ASN A 25 12.48 -11.06 19.72
C ASN A 25 11.95 -11.03 21.16
N SER A 26 10.66 -10.81 21.32
CA SER A 26 9.98 -11.28 22.52
C SER A 26 9.77 -12.79 22.31
N GLU A 27 10.80 -13.57 22.53
CA GLU A 27 10.60 -14.89 23.08
C GLU A 27 9.95 -14.65 24.44
N ALA A 28 8.63 -14.68 24.46
CA ALA A 28 7.90 -14.84 25.71
C ALA A 28 8.39 -16.18 26.32
N PRO A 29 8.76 -16.21 27.60
CA PRO A 29 9.07 -17.46 28.25
C PRO A 29 7.87 -18.40 28.09
N PRO A 30 8.08 -19.72 27.88
CA PRO A 30 7.01 -20.66 27.73
C PRO A 30 6.10 -20.61 28.95
N LEU A 31 4.84 -20.22 28.75
CA LEU A 31 3.82 -20.33 29.78
C LEU A 31 3.66 -21.81 30.12
N ALA A 32 3.83 -22.13 31.38
CA ALA A 32 3.54 -23.44 31.92
C ALA A 32 2.09 -23.84 31.56
N PRO A 33 1.83 -25.09 31.21
CA PRO A 33 0.49 -25.52 30.88
C PRO A 33 -0.34 -25.59 32.16
N ASP A 34 -1.16 -24.58 32.43
CA ASP A 34 -2.23 -24.68 33.39
C ASP A 34 -3.33 -25.53 32.81
N ALA A 35 -3.40 -26.74 33.31
CA ALA A 35 -4.50 -27.68 33.08
C ALA A 35 -5.78 -27.14 33.76
N GLN A 36 -6.50 -26.26 33.09
CA GLN A 36 -7.88 -26.00 33.39
C GLN A 36 -8.75 -26.78 32.40
N THR A 37 -9.34 -27.84 32.89
CA THR A 37 -10.42 -28.57 32.26
C THR A 37 -11.57 -27.61 31.94
N SER A 38 -11.62 -27.16 30.67
CA SER A 38 -12.72 -26.36 30.14
C SER A 38 -13.97 -27.23 30.12
N ARG A 39 -14.98 -26.88 30.91
CA ARG A 39 -16.36 -27.36 30.73
C ARG A 39 -16.77 -27.04 29.28
N PRO A 40 -17.52 -27.91 28.61
CA PRO A 40 -18.03 -27.63 27.28
C PRO A 40 -18.84 -26.33 27.32
N SER A 41 -18.44 -25.35 26.53
CA SER A 41 -19.14 -24.08 26.40
C SER A 41 -20.54 -24.37 25.89
N THR A 42 -21.54 -24.06 26.68
CA THR A 42 -22.96 -23.97 26.27
C THR A 42 -23.01 -23.11 25.00
N ILE A 43 -23.60 -23.63 23.94
CA ILE A 43 -23.87 -22.88 22.69
C ILE A 43 -24.64 -21.64 23.12
N THR A 44 -24.02 -20.46 22.95
CA THR A 44 -24.61 -19.18 23.36
C THR A 44 -25.78 -18.90 22.43
N GLU A 45 -26.99 -18.87 22.97
CA GLU A 45 -28.23 -18.78 22.19
C GLU A 45 -28.29 -17.41 21.47
N LYS A 46 -28.70 -17.45 20.17
CA LYS A 46 -28.93 -16.27 19.35
C LYS A 46 -30.02 -15.40 19.97
N ALA A 47 -29.72 -14.10 20.16
CA ALA A 47 -30.66 -13.12 20.73
C ALA A 47 -31.06 -12.05 19.73
N PHE A 48 -30.15 -11.67 18.82
CA PHE A 48 -30.35 -10.59 17.85
C PHE A 48 -29.89 -11.00 16.46
N THR A 49 -30.44 -10.32 15.45
CA THR A 49 -30.01 -10.43 14.05
C THR A 49 -29.89 -9.05 13.42
N VAL A 50 -28.84 -8.84 12.64
CA VAL A 50 -28.64 -7.65 11.81
C VAL A 50 -28.33 -8.10 10.39
N SER A 51 -29.07 -7.57 9.41
CA SER A 51 -28.92 -7.97 8.00
C SER A 51 -28.60 -6.77 7.12
N GLY A 52 -27.56 -6.91 6.29
CA GLY A 52 -27.15 -5.90 5.31
C GLY A 52 -26.27 -6.53 4.22
N GLY A 53 -26.37 -6.07 2.99
CA GLY A 53 -25.56 -6.55 1.87
C GLY A 53 -25.65 -8.04 1.57
N GLY A 54 -26.81 -8.68 1.85
CA GLY A 54 -26.97 -10.11 1.70
C GLY A 54 -26.36 -10.97 2.81
N LEU A 55 -25.76 -10.36 3.83
CA LEU A 55 -25.27 -11.01 5.04
C LEU A 55 -26.25 -10.80 6.20
N THR A 56 -26.57 -11.83 6.94
CA THR A 56 -27.21 -11.75 8.26
C THR A 56 -26.20 -12.18 9.30
N VAL A 57 -25.96 -11.33 10.28
CA VAL A 57 -25.13 -11.60 11.45
C VAL A 57 -26.02 -11.96 12.63
N GLU A 58 -25.77 -13.10 13.23
CA GLU A 58 -26.45 -13.59 14.42
C GLU A 58 -25.62 -13.27 15.65
N ILE A 59 -26.23 -12.64 16.65
CA ILE A 59 -25.54 -12.09 17.81
C ILE A 59 -26.20 -12.59 19.09
N SER A 60 -25.41 -12.97 20.08
CA SER A 60 -25.88 -13.41 21.37
C SER A 60 -26.32 -12.24 22.26
N SER A 61 -26.97 -12.53 23.40
CA SER A 61 -27.27 -11.54 24.44
C SER A 61 -26.02 -10.88 25.06
N GLN A 62 -24.87 -11.53 24.92
CA GLN A 62 -23.57 -11.01 25.37
C GLN A 62 -22.84 -10.16 24.30
N GLY A 63 -23.49 -9.87 23.17
CA GLY A 63 -22.90 -9.10 22.09
C GLY A 63 -21.73 -9.82 21.37
N LYS A 64 -21.77 -11.16 21.33
CA LYS A 64 -20.84 -11.97 20.54
C LYS A 64 -21.51 -12.43 19.27
N ILE A 65 -20.81 -12.42 18.15
CA ILE A 65 -21.26 -13.06 16.92
C ILE A 65 -21.30 -14.56 17.17
N VAL A 66 -22.41 -15.20 16.80
CA VAL A 66 -22.63 -16.65 16.98
C VAL A 66 -22.95 -17.35 15.66
N GLY A 67 -23.19 -16.59 14.58
CA GLY A 67 -23.44 -17.16 13.27
C GLY A 67 -23.58 -16.14 12.16
N PHE A 68 -23.40 -16.63 10.93
CA PHE A 68 -23.68 -15.91 9.69
C PHE A 68 -24.70 -16.70 8.86
N ALA A 69 -25.60 -15.96 8.19
CA ALA A 69 -26.41 -16.49 7.11
C ALA A 69 -26.21 -15.62 5.85
N ILE A 70 -26.01 -16.26 4.70
CA ILE A 70 -25.79 -15.58 3.42
C ILE A 70 -27.07 -15.76 2.58
N ALA A 71 -27.72 -14.65 2.25
CA ALA A 71 -28.97 -14.62 1.49
C ALA A 71 -28.78 -15.23 0.09
N GLY A 72 -29.83 -15.97 -0.37
CA GLY A 72 -29.84 -16.62 -1.68
C GLY A 72 -28.93 -17.85 -1.80
N LYS A 73 -28.11 -18.16 -0.80
CA LYS A 73 -27.24 -19.36 -0.78
C LYS A 73 -27.68 -20.40 0.23
N ALA A 74 -28.71 -20.13 1.05
CA ALA A 74 -29.14 -20.98 2.17
C ALA A 74 -27.99 -21.48 3.07
N ILE A 75 -26.94 -20.66 3.22
CA ILE A 75 -25.75 -20.99 3.99
C ILE A 75 -25.94 -20.45 5.40
N GLN A 76 -25.83 -21.32 6.38
CA GLN A 76 -25.73 -20.97 7.79
C GLN A 76 -24.38 -21.45 8.31
N LEU A 77 -23.62 -20.57 8.93
CA LEU A 77 -22.28 -20.85 9.44
C LEU A 77 -22.22 -20.44 10.92
N PRO A 78 -21.89 -21.36 11.84
CA PRO A 78 -21.72 -21.06 13.27
C PRO A 78 -20.41 -20.32 13.53
N VAL A 79 -20.24 -19.13 12.92
CA VAL A 79 -19.08 -18.27 13.12
C VAL A 79 -19.11 -17.69 14.52
N GLN A 80 -17.99 -17.67 15.20
CA GLN A 80 -17.84 -16.99 16.48
C GLN A 80 -17.03 -15.71 16.32
N GLY A 81 -17.48 -14.61 16.92
CA GLY A 81 -16.77 -13.35 16.83
C GLY A 81 -16.95 -12.46 18.04
N GLU A 82 -15.90 -11.74 18.41
CA GLU A 82 -15.90 -10.82 19.54
C GLU A 82 -14.80 -9.76 19.39
N THR A 83 -14.98 -8.63 20.07
CA THR A 83 -13.90 -7.69 20.38
C THR A 83 -13.49 -7.86 21.84
N ALA A 84 -12.19 -7.93 22.08
CA ALA A 84 -11.58 -8.03 23.40
C ALA A 84 -10.39 -7.07 23.53
N LEU A 85 -10.19 -6.55 24.72
CA LEU A 85 -8.96 -5.86 25.10
C LEU A 85 -8.07 -6.85 25.82
N VAL A 86 -6.81 -6.92 25.42
CA VAL A 86 -5.84 -7.87 26.01
C VAL A 86 -5.66 -7.57 27.50
N GLU A 87 -5.64 -8.62 28.34
CA GLU A 87 -5.58 -8.54 29.81
C GLU A 87 -6.72 -7.75 30.47
N CYS A 88 -7.86 -7.59 29.79
CA CYS A 88 -9.07 -7.01 30.36
C CYS A 88 -10.18 -8.04 30.53
N GLU A 89 -11.04 -7.84 31.51
CA GLU A 89 -12.19 -8.66 31.79
C GLU A 89 -13.46 -7.83 31.99
N LEU A 90 -14.63 -8.47 31.90
CA LEU A 90 -15.90 -7.82 32.21
C LEU A 90 -15.98 -7.48 33.69
N ARG A 91 -16.37 -6.23 34.00
CA ARG A 91 -16.50 -5.70 35.37
C ARG A 91 -17.94 -5.71 35.86
N GLY A 92 -18.92 -5.87 35.02
CA GLY A 92 -20.34 -5.79 35.35
C GLY A 92 -21.23 -6.39 34.29
N GLU A 93 -22.52 -6.06 34.31
CA GLU A 93 -23.51 -6.58 33.39
C GLU A 93 -23.38 -5.91 32.01
N ILE A 94 -23.58 -6.71 30.98
CA ILE A 94 -23.66 -6.23 29.58
C ILE A 94 -25.07 -5.70 29.36
N THR A 95 -25.18 -4.47 28.90
CA THR A 95 -26.46 -3.88 28.50
C THR A 95 -26.58 -3.88 26.97
N SER A 96 -27.81 -4.15 26.49
CA SER A 96 -28.09 -4.08 25.05
C SER A 96 -29.25 -3.15 24.77
N THR A 97 -29.13 -2.37 23.68
CA THR A 97 -30.19 -1.49 23.18
C THR A 97 -30.52 -1.88 21.74
N LYS A 98 -31.76 -2.29 21.53
CA LYS A 98 -32.26 -2.60 20.18
C LYS A 98 -32.73 -1.30 19.54
N LEU A 99 -32.23 -1.02 18.35
CA LEU A 99 -32.59 0.10 17.50
C LEU A 99 -33.24 -0.45 16.19
N PRO A 100 -33.96 0.36 15.40
CA PRO A 100 -34.51 -0.13 14.14
C PRO A 100 -33.42 -0.72 13.21
N GLY A 101 -33.48 -2.05 13.01
CA GLY A 101 -32.53 -2.78 12.17
C GLY A 101 -31.12 -2.98 12.75
N SER A 102 -30.80 -2.42 13.91
CA SER A 102 -29.46 -2.47 14.51
C SER A 102 -29.50 -2.83 15.99
N VAL A 103 -28.34 -3.08 16.59
CA VAL A 103 -28.20 -3.36 18.01
C VAL A 103 -26.89 -2.77 18.54
N GLU A 104 -26.96 -2.17 19.74
CA GLU A 104 -25.80 -1.68 20.50
C GLU A 104 -25.64 -2.54 21.76
N PHE A 105 -24.39 -2.86 22.08
CA PHE A 105 -23.98 -3.50 23.33
C PHE A 105 -23.00 -2.59 24.06
N ARG A 106 -23.17 -2.44 25.35
CA ARG A 106 -22.25 -1.74 26.23
C ARG A 106 -21.71 -2.71 27.27
N LYS A 107 -20.39 -2.84 27.30
CA LYS A 107 -19.63 -3.81 28.12
C LYS A 107 -18.67 -3.04 29.02
N PRO A 108 -18.94 -2.95 30.34
CA PRO A 108 -17.96 -2.39 31.27
C PRO A 108 -16.81 -3.37 31.42
N ILE A 109 -15.59 -2.90 31.21
CA ILE A 109 -14.36 -3.69 31.26
C ILE A 109 -13.35 -3.08 32.20
N ALA A 110 -12.51 -3.91 32.80
CA ALA A 110 -11.40 -3.47 33.63
C ALA A 110 -10.14 -4.29 33.33
N PHE A 111 -9.01 -3.65 33.49
CA PHE A 111 -7.71 -4.27 33.38
C PHE A 111 -7.46 -5.21 34.58
N GLN A 112 -7.00 -6.44 34.33
CA GLN A 112 -6.89 -7.49 35.35
C GLN A 112 -5.90 -7.14 36.50
N ARG A 113 -4.87 -6.36 36.18
CA ARG A 113 -3.77 -6.06 37.11
C ARG A 113 -3.69 -4.57 37.52
N GLY A 114 -4.82 -3.87 37.63
CA GLY A 114 -4.76 -2.46 37.95
C GLY A 114 -6.11 -1.80 38.11
N TYR A 115 -6.10 -0.47 38.29
CA TYR A 115 -7.29 0.36 38.50
C TYR A 115 -7.83 0.97 37.20
N ARG A 116 -7.46 0.43 36.02
CA ARG A 116 -7.86 0.96 34.73
C ARG A 116 -9.18 0.34 34.29
N ALA A 117 -10.12 1.19 33.94
CA ALA A 117 -11.43 0.80 33.47
C ALA A 117 -11.80 1.50 32.14
N ALA A 118 -12.70 0.87 31.39
CA ALA A 118 -13.26 1.44 30.18
C ALA A 118 -14.66 0.85 29.89
N SER A 119 -15.41 1.56 29.08
CA SER A 119 -16.65 1.07 28.47
C SER A 119 -16.38 0.70 27.01
N LEU A 120 -16.54 -0.57 26.67
CA LEU A 120 -16.53 -1.06 25.29
C LEU A 120 -17.95 -1.02 24.75
N VAL A 121 -18.18 -0.25 23.70
CA VAL A 121 -19.47 -0.16 23.01
C VAL A 121 -19.31 -0.76 21.61
N GLU A 122 -20.14 -1.74 21.29
CA GLU A 122 -20.20 -2.37 19.99
C GLU A 122 -21.55 -2.16 19.36
N ARG A 123 -21.57 -1.70 18.09
CA ARG A 123 -22.78 -1.47 17.32
C ARG A 123 -22.74 -2.29 16.05
N PHE A 124 -23.78 -3.04 15.80
CA PHE A 124 -23.96 -3.77 14.53
C PHE A 124 -25.03 -3.06 13.72
N LEU A 125 -24.64 -2.52 12.58
CA LEU A 125 -25.46 -1.64 11.74
C LEU A 125 -25.62 -2.24 10.33
N PRO A 126 -26.84 -2.29 9.78
CA PRO A 126 -27.03 -2.68 8.39
C PRO A 126 -26.58 -1.55 7.46
N THR A 127 -25.89 -1.90 6.39
CA THR A 127 -25.67 -1.02 5.25
C THR A 127 -26.22 -1.68 3.98
N PRO A 128 -26.37 -0.93 2.87
CA PRO A 128 -26.81 -1.54 1.62
C PRO A 128 -25.92 -2.69 1.12
N GLU A 129 -24.64 -2.71 1.50
CA GLU A 129 -23.64 -3.61 0.94
C GLU A 129 -22.84 -4.40 1.99
N SER A 130 -23.10 -4.19 3.29
CA SER A 130 -22.38 -4.86 4.39
C SER A 130 -23.19 -4.86 5.69
N VAL A 131 -22.73 -5.61 6.68
CA VAL A 131 -23.03 -5.34 8.09
C VAL A 131 -21.79 -4.66 8.69
N ARG A 132 -21.99 -3.43 9.19
CA ARG A 132 -20.93 -2.65 9.80
C ARG A 132 -20.88 -2.90 11.29
N TRP A 133 -19.72 -3.28 11.79
CA TRP A 133 -19.43 -3.49 13.20
C TRP A 133 -18.56 -2.33 13.69
N GLU A 134 -19.21 -1.38 14.38
CA GLU A 134 -18.54 -0.23 14.98
C GLU A 134 -18.14 -0.55 16.42
N ILE A 135 -16.95 -0.10 16.79
CA ILE A 135 -16.33 -0.35 18.08
C ILE A 135 -15.87 0.99 18.64
N GLU A 136 -16.32 1.29 19.86
CA GLU A 136 -15.94 2.47 20.60
C GLU A 136 -15.45 2.06 22.00
N ILE A 137 -14.29 2.56 22.41
CA ILE A 137 -13.71 2.30 23.73
C ILE A 137 -13.49 3.63 24.42
N GLN A 138 -14.25 3.85 25.49
CA GLN A 138 -14.16 5.05 26.32
C GLN A 138 -13.49 4.70 27.65
N GLY A 139 -12.29 5.25 27.87
CA GLY A 139 -11.62 5.13 29.18
C GLY A 139 -12.35 5.90 30.28
N GLU A 140 -12.21 5.45 31.50
CA GLU A 140 -12.79 6.09 32.71
C GLU A 140 -11.72 6.79 33.52
N ASP A 141 -10.47 6.39 33.40
CA ASP A 141 -9.33 6.82 34.21
C ASP A 141 -8.27 7.60 33.41
N GLU A 142 -7.09 7.74 34.01
CA GLU A 142 -5.89 8.26 33.35
C GLU A 142 -5.56 7.47 32.11
N PRO A 143 -4.94 8.08 31.08
CA PRO A 143 -4.65 7.43 29.80
C PRO A 143 -3.83 6.14 29.95
N TRP A 144 -4.16 5.18 29.13
CA TRP A 144 -3.48 3.88 29.02
C TRP A 144 -3.64 3.28 27.62
N ALA A 145 -2.97 2.17 27.36
CA ALA A 145 -3.16 1.39 26.13
C ALA A 145 -3.00 -0.10 26.41
N THR A 146 -3.70 -0.88 25.61
CA THR A 146 -3.54 -2.33 25.49
C THR A 146 -3.90 -2.74 24.08
N PRO A 147 -3.43 -3.87 23.55
CA PRO A 147 -3.89 -4.37 22.26
C PRO A 147 -5.40 -4.62 22.27
N ILE A 148 -6.06 -4.15 21.22
CA ILE A 148 -7.50 -4.32 20.99
C ILE A 148 -7.63 -5.34 19.87
N GLU A 149 -8.21 -6.50 20.17
CA GLU A 149 -8.32 -7.61 19.23
C GLU A 149 -9.78 -7.82 18.82
N THR A 150 -10.03 -7.75 17.51
CA THR A 150 -11.32 -8.13 16.90
C THR A 150 -11.11 -9.46 16.22
N ARG A 151 -11.79 -10.50 16.72
CA ARG A 151 -11.62 -11.89 16.30
C ARG A 151 -12.85 -12.44 15.62
N LEU A 152 -12.63 -13.27 14.62
CA LEU A 152 -13.62 -14.18 14.05
C LEU A 152 -13.02 -15.58 13.98
N LYS A 153 -13.79 -16.60 14.36
CA LYS A 153 -13.42 -18.00 14.19
C LYS A 153 -14.33 -18.64 13.16
N TRP A 154 -13.75 -19.04 12.05
CA TRP A 154 -14.45 -19.69 10.96
C TRP A 154 -14.60 -21.19 11.22
N PRO A 155 -15.80 -21.78 11.10
CA PRO A 155 -16.03 -23.15 11.56
C PRO A 155 -15.45 -24.23 10.64
N GLU A 156 -15.31 -23.94 9.36
CA GLU A 156 -14.93 -24.92 8.32
C GLU A 156 -13.55 -24.59 7.72
N ALA A 157 -12.54 -24.33 8.57
CA ALA A 157 -11.22 -23.90 8.13
C ALA A 157 -10.53 -24.85 7.15
N LYS A 158 -10.79 -26.18 7.27
CA LYS A 158 -10.17 -27.19 6.41
C LYS A 158 -10.71 -27.21 4.98
N SER A 159 -11.99 -26.82 4.78
CA SER A 159 -12.66 -26.79 3.47
C SER A 159 -12.68 -25.40 2.83
N THR A 160 -12.26 -24.38 3.57
CA THR A 160 -12.25 -22.99 3.12
C THR A 160 -10.85 -22.48 2.94
N LYS A 161 -10.71 -21.38 2.18
CA LYS A 161 -9.43 -20.71 1.93
C LYS A 161 -9.47 -19.31 2.51
N PHE A 162 -8.29 -18.80 2.81
CA PHE A 162 -8.05 -17.47 3.30
C PHE A 162 -7.28 -16.64 2.26
N TRP A 163 -7.62 -15.36 2.15
CA TRP A 163 -6.91 -14.40 1.31
C TRP A 163 -6.79 -13.04 2.00
N THR A 164 -5.69 -12.35 1.76
CA THR A 164 -5.47 -10.93 2.02
C THR A 164 -4.54 -10.35 0.95
N SER A 165 -4.27 -9.06 0.98
CA SER A 165 -3.33 -8.37 0.06
C SER A 165 -1.86 -8.57 0.46
N TRP A 166 -1.43 -9.76 0.58
CA TRP A 166 -0.08 -10.16 1.00
C TRP A 166 0.99 -10.02 -0.09
N GLY A 167 2.24 -10.03 0.32
CA GLY A 167 3.38 -9.94 -0.60
C GLY A 167 3.86 -11.28 -1.14
N ASP A 168 3.99 -12.30 -0.29
CA ASP A 168 4.62 -13.57 -0.66
C ASP A 168 3.90 -14.78 -0.05
N ASP A 169 4.42 -15.96 -0.32
CA ASP A 169 3.98 -17.20 0.27
C ASP A 169 4.60 -17.40 1.66
N PHE A 170 3.83 -17.09 2.69
CA PHE A 170 4.30 -17.19 4.07
C PHE A 170 4.31 -18.64 4.54
N SER A 171 5.49 -19.14 4.84
CA SER A 171 5.68 -20.44 5.50
C SER A 171 5.60 -20.34 7.03
N GLY A 172 4.95 -19.32 7.58
CA GLY A 172 4.90 -19.02 9.01
C GLY A 172 6.16 -18.35 9.58
N LYS A 173 7.18 -18.11 8.76
CA LYS A 173 8.41 -17.41 9.14
C LYS A 173 8.44 -16.02 8.50
N ILE A 174 9.09 -15.06 9.17
CA ILE A 174 9.44 -13.78 8.56
C ILE A 174 10.39 -14.07 7.39
N VAL A 175 9.92 -13.74 6.18
CA VAL A 175 10.72 -13.89 4.96
C VAL A 175 11.44 -12.57 4.72
N THR A 176 12.76 -12.59 4.74
CA THR A 176 13.58 -11.41 4.44
C THR A 176 13.92 -11.34 2.96
N VAL A 177 14.45 -10.21 2.52
CA VAL A 177 14.99 -10.03 1.17
C VAL A 177 16.01 -11.11 0.82
N LYS A 178 16.88 -11.48 1.77
CA LYS A 178 17.89 -12.52 1.56
C LYS A 178 17.26 -13.91 1.33
N ASP A 179 16.18 -14.21 2.04
CA ASP A 179 15.46 -15.49 1.92
C ASP A 179 14.65 -15.57 0.63
N SER A 180 14.18 -14.43 0.11
CA SER A 180 13.37 -14.35 -1.12
C SER A 180 14.18 -14.26 -2.41
N SER A 181 15.47 -13.91 -2.33
CA SER A 181 16.32 -13.64 -3.50
C SER A 181 16.57 -14.87 -4.39
N GLY A 182 16.35 -16.09 -3.91
CA GLY A 182 16.45 -17.33 -4.68
C GLY A 182 15.12 -17.99 -5.00
N ARG A 183 13.99 -17.37 -4.69
CA ARG A 183 12.65 -17.91 -4.98
C ARG A 183 12.08 -17.27 -6.23
N GLY A 184 11.37 -18.06 -7.02
CA GLY A 184 10.50 -17.54 -8.06
C GLY A 184 9.40 -16.63 -7.49
N TRP A 185 8.80 -15.81 -8.33
CA TRP A 185 7.71 -14.92 -7.92
C TRP A 185 6.48 -15.73 -7.46
N CYS A 186 5.89 -15.34 -6.33
CA CYS A 186 4.67 -15.92 -5.79
C CYS A 186 3.45 -15.11 -6.21
N ASP A 187 2.45 -15.79 -6.77
CA ASP A 187 1.17 -15.19 -7.15
C ASP A 187 0.35 -14.82 -5.90
N PRO A 188 0.11 -13.52 -5.64
CA PRO A 188 -0.62 -13.09 -4.46
C PRO A 188 -2.13 -13.18 -4.61
N THR A 189 -2.64 -13.51 -5.80
CA THR A 189 -4.07 -13.61 -6.08
C THR A 189 -4.68 -14.96 -5.70
N VAL A 190 -3.84 -15.94 -5.32
CA VAL A 190 -4.27 -17.29 -4.97
C VAL A 190 -4.67 -17.37 -3.48
N PRO A 191 -5.95 -17.66 -3.16
CA PRO A 191 -6.36 -17.95 -1.79
C PRO A 191 -5.70 -19.23 -1.27
N ARG A 192 -5.41 -19.28 0.01
CA ARG A 192 -4.60 -20.36 0.64
C ARG A 192 -5.34 -21.00 1.81
N ALA A 193 -4.96 -22.22 2.18
CA ALA A 193 -5.48 -22.85 3.38
C ALA A 193 -5.13 -22.01 4.62
N PHE A 194 -5.99 -22.08 5.63
CA PHE A 194 -5.74 -21.49 6.94
C PHE A 194 -4.47 -22.10 7.56
N ARG A 195 -3.65 -21.26 8.14
CA ARG A 195 -2.39 -21.62 8.81
C ARG A 195 -1.97 -20.53 9.79
N GLU A 196 -0.97 -20.82 10.58
CA GLU A 196 -0.34 -19.82 11.44
C GLU A 196 0.25 -18.69 10.59
N MET A 197 -0.21 -17.46 10.82
CA MET A 197 0.34 -16.24 10.23
C MET A 197 0.22 -15.10 11.22
N ASP A 198 1.20 -14.20 11.16
CA ASP A 198 1.20 -12.94 11.88
C ASP A 198 1.75 -11.85 10.97
N LEU A 199 0.86 -11.11 10.32
CA LEU A 199 1.17 -10.13 9.29
C LEU A 199 1.04 -8.71 9.83
N SER A 200 2.03 -7.87 9.55
CA SER A 200 1.98 -6.44 9.86
C SER A 200 1.26 -5.67 8.75
N TYR A 201 0.36 -4.76 9.13
CA TYR A 201 -0.24 -3.83 8.18
C TYR A 201 0.82 -2.88 7.65
N GLY A 202 1.00 -2.91 6.36
CA GLY A 202 1.98 -2.11 5.67
C GLY A 202 3.40 -2.66 5.66
N GLY A 203 3.64 -3.92 5.99
CA GLY A 203 4.94 -4.58 6.08
C GLY A 203 6.16 -3.82 5.52
N TYR A 204 7.28 -3.88 6.21
CA TYR A 204 8.48 -3.14 5.80
C TYR A 204 9.06 -3.70 4.49
N PHE A 205 9.62 -2.84 3.63
CA PHE A 205 10.11 -3.19 2.29
C PHE A 205 11.19 -4.31 2.27
N LEU A 206 11.83 -4.58 3.38
CA LEU A 206 12.81 -5.66 3.52
C LEU A 206 12.20 -6.98 4.01
N THR A 207 10.89 -7.03 4.29
CA THR A 207 10.22 -8.23 4.79
C THR A 207 8.94 -8.50 4.01
N ALA A 208 8.70 -9.76 3.66
CA ALA A 208 7.49 -10.18 2.97
C ALA A 208 6.27 -10.33 3.90
N SER A 209 6.46 -10.27 5.23
CA SER A 209 5.43 -10.54 6.24
C SER A 209 4.49 -9.36 6.48
N GLY A 210 3.83 -8.90 5.43
CA GLY A 210 2.90 -7.77 5.50
C GLY A 210 1.72 -7.91 4.55
N PHE A 211 0.70 -7.08 4.79
CA PHE A 211 -0.44 -6.88 3.90
C PHE A 211 -0.68 -5.38 3.71
N SER A 212 -1.11 -4.99 2.52
CA SER A 212 -1.14 -3.58 2.11
C SER A 212 -2.52 -2.93 2.18
N VAL A 213 -3.58 -3.68 1.91
CA VAL A 213 -4.98 -3.26 2.05
C VAL A 213 -5.55 -3.95 3.28
N PRO A 214 -6.22 -3.24 4.20
CA PRO A 214 -6.66 -3.80 5.48
C PRO A 214 -7.94 -4.63 5.32
N ILE A 215 -7.80 -5.78 4.65
CA ILE A 215 -8.86 -6.73 4.32
C ILE A 215 -8.42 -8.16 4.59
N ALA A 216 -9.34 -8.99 5.07
CA ALA A 216 -9.20 -10.44 5.21
C ALA A 216 -10.42 -11.11 4.60
N THR A 217 -10.24 -12.12 3.76
CA THR A 217 -11.31 -12.78 3.03
C THR A 217 -11.29 -14.28 3.27
N VAL A 218 -12.42 -14.86 3.64
CA VAL A 218 -12.65 -16.30 3.70
C VAL A 218 -13.46 -16.71 2.47
N ILE A 219 -13.05 -17.79 1.83
CA ILE A 219 -13.63 -18.27 0.57
C ILE A 219 -13.96 -19.75 0.68
N ASP A 220 -15.23 -20.10 0.45
CA ASP A 220 -15.71 -21.45 0.24
C ASP A 220 -15.98 -21.63 -1.27
N GLU A 221 -15.01 -22.23 -1.97
CA GLU A 221 -15.11 -22.45 -3.41
C GLU A 221 -16.22 -23.44 -3.78
N ALA A 222 -16.50 -24.44 -2.91
CA ALA A 222 -17.52 -25.44 -3.16
C ALA A 222 -18.95 -24.89 -3.08
N LYS A 223 -19.16 -23.93 -2.19
CA LYS A 223 -20.45 -23.24 -2.03
C LYS A 223 -20.52 -21.93 -2.84
N ASP A 224 -19.47 -21.59 -3.56
CA ASP A 224 -19.32 -20.31 -4.26
C ASP A 224 -19.73 -19.13 -3.36
N SER A 225 -19.14 -19.04 -2.19
CA SER A 225 -19.46 -18.00 -1.22
C SER A 225 -18.19 -17.50 -0.52
N GLY A 226 -18.18 -16.24 -0.15
CA GLY A 226 -17.11 -15.62 0.58
C GLY A 226 -17.61 -14.57 1.56
N VAL A 227 -16.82 -14.31 2.57
CA VAL A 227 -17.01 -13.19 3.49
C VAL A 227 -15.70 -12.45 3.65
N SER A 228 -15.73 -11.15 3.43
CA SER A 228 -14.60 -10.25 3.69
C SER A 228 -14.81 -9.42 4.94
N LEU A 229 -13.74 -9.24 5.69
CA LEU A 229 -13.63 -8.36 6.82
C LEU A 229 -12.74 -7.20 6.40
N ALA A 230 -13.29 -6.00 6.33
CA ALA A 230 -12.59 -4.82 5.85
C ALA A 230 -12.51 -3.77 6.95
N LEU A 231 -11.29 -3.30 7.30
CA LEU A 231 -11.12 -2.16 8.19
C LEU A 231 -11.20 -0.87 7.38
N SER A 232 -11.74 0.18 8.01
CA SER A 232 -11.78 1.52 7.40
C SER A 232 -10.37 2.13 7.33
N PRO A 233 -9.87 2.57 6.17
CA PRO A 233 -8.62 3.32 6.08
C PRO A 233 -8.73 4.75 6.64
N GLU A 234 -9.95 5.20 6.97
CA GLU A 234 -10.22 6.49 7.60
C GLU A 234 -10.00 6.46 9.11
N ASP A 235 -9.97 5.25 9.69
CA ASP A 235 -9.73 5.08 11.12
C ASP A 235 -8.26 5.38 11.49
N THR A 236 -8.03 5.58 12.80
CA THR A 236 -6.67 5.71 13.32
C THR A 236 -6.04 4.32 13.45
N LEU A 237 -5.26 3.94 12.43
CA LEU A 237 -4.57 2.66 12.33
C LEU A 237 -3.08 2.86 12.66
N ILE A 238 -2.68 2.91 13.93
CA ILE A 238 -1.28 3.13 14.34
C ILE A 238 -0.46 1.88 14.02
N GLU A 239 -0.68 0.83 14.77
CA GLU A 239 -0.12 -0.51 14.51
C GLU A 239 -1.25 -1.51 14.41
N VAL A 240 -1.31 -2.22 13.30
CA VAL A 240 -2.30 -3.25 13.05
C VAL A 240 -1.61 -4.53 12.61
N ARG A 241 -2.01 -5.64 13.22
CA ARG A 241 -1.56 -6.99 12.84
C ARG A 241 -2.77 -7.83 12.44
N LEU A 242 -2.58 -8.67 11.46
CA LEU A 242 -3.54 -9.69 11.04
C LEU A 242 -2.96 -11.06 11.35
N LYS A 243 -3.61 -11.77 12.27
CA LYS A 243 -3.21 -13.12 12.70
C LYS A 243 -4.23 -14.14 12.24
N THR A 244 -3.77 -15.31 11.83
CA THR A 244 -4.61 -16.48 11.56
C THR A 244 -4.00 -17.73 12.16
N ASP A 245 -4.81 -18.76 12.34
CA ASP A 245 -4.38 -20.10 12.78
C ASP A 245 -5.02 -21.22 11.92
N PRO A 246 -4.53 -22.47 12.02
CA PRO A 246 -5.09 -23.62 11.29
C PRO A 246 -6.54 -23.95 11.66
N GLU A 247 -7.00 -23.51 12.81
CA GLU A 247 -8.37 -23.73 13.33
C GLU A 247 -9.38 -22.71 12.78
N GLY A 248 -8.93 -21.75 11.93
CA GLY A 248 -9.79 -20.79 11.26
C GLY A 248 -10.01 -19.49 12.01
N SER A 249 -9.17 -19.16 12.97
CA SER A 249 -9.23 -17.85 13.61
C SER A 249 -8.64 -16.79 12.70
N ILE A 250 -9.28 -15.61 12.70
CA ILE A 250 -8.84 -14.39 12.04
C ILE A 250 -8.90 -13.30 13.11
N THR A 251 -7.77 -12.66 13.39
CA THR A 251 -7.69 -11.61 14.41
C THR A 251 -7.02 -10.37 13.84
N PHE A 252 -7.74 -9.25 13.87
CA PHE A 252 -7.12 -7.93 13.74
C PHE A 252 -6.77 -7.40 15.13
N SER A 253 -5.49 -7.22 15.37
CA SER A 253 -4.95 -6.67 16.63
C SER A 253 -4.44 -5.26 16.38
N ARG A 254 -4.89 -4.30 17.20
CA ARG A 254 -4.52 -2.88 17.13
C ARG A 254 -3.79 -2.50 18.39
N SER A 255 -2.62 -1.88 18.26
CA SER A 255 -1.79 -1.45 19.38
C SER A 255 -1.59 0.06 19.38
N ASN A 256 -1.11 0.58 20.53
CA ASN A 256 -0.73 1.98 20.73
C ASN A 256 -1.87 3.01 20.61
N ASN A 257 -3.13 2.58 20.74
CA ASN A 257 -4.26 3.50 20.80
C ASN A 257 -4.45 4.03 22.24
N LYS A 258 -4.51 5.36 22.40
CA LYS A 258 -4.70 6.05 23.68
C LYS A 258 -6.14 5.87 24.17
N ILE A 259 -6.34 5.02 25.16
CA ILE A 259 -7.63 4.84 25.85
C ILE A 259 -7.68 5.86 26.99
N SER A 260 -8.63 6.81 26.94
CA SER A 260 -8.73 7.89 27.92
C SER A 260 -10.18 8.34 28.12
N LYS A 261 -10.42 9.12 29.16
CA LYS A 261 -11.72 9.76 29.42
C LYS A 261 -12.01 10.91 28.44
N ASP A 262 -10.99 11.51 27.85
CA ASP A 262 -11.14 12.73 27.05
C ASP A 262 -11.62 12.45 25.64
N LYS A 263 -11.15 11.34 25.04
CA LYS A 263 -11.46 10.97 23.66
C LYS A 263 -11.60 9.46 23.52
N PRO A 264 -12.73 8.92 23.03
CA PRO A 264 -12.87 7.50 22.79
C PRO A 264 -12.01 7.04 21.60
N VAL A 265 -11.49 5.82 21.70
CA VAL A 265 -10.95 5.08 20.55
C VAL A 265 -12.12 4.59 19.72
N ARG A 266 -12.14 4.92 18.43
CA ARG A 266 -13.20 4.51 17.50
C ARG A 266 -12.61 3.88 16.27
N PHE A 267 -13.20 2.77 15.85
CA PHE A 267 -12.92 2.12 14.58
C PHE A 267 -14.10 1.24 14.15
N ALA A 268 -14.08 0.81 12.90
CA ALA A 268 -15.10 -0.06 12.36
C ALA A 268 -14.52 -1.17 11.51
N MET A 269 -15.26 -2.27 11.42
CA MET A 269 -15.03 -3.36 10.49
C MET A 269 -16.31 -3.63 9.71
N ASP A 270 -16.22 -3.67 8.39
CA ASP A 270 -17.34 -4.06 7.54
C ASP A 270 -17.25 -5.55 7.24
N LEU A 271 -18.39 -6.26 7.41
CA LEU A 271 -18.57 -7.66 7.10
C LEU A 271 -19.36 -7.76 5.78
N ILE A 272 -18.73 -8.30 4.74
CA ILE A 272 -19.23 -8.25 3.37
C ILE A 272 -19.40 -9.68 2.84
N ALA A 273 -20.63 -10.09 2.51
CA ALA A 273 -20.88 -11.36 1.82
C ALA A 273 -20.75 -11.18 0.30
N HIS A 274 -20.15 -12.19 -0.36
CA HIS A 274 -19.93 -12.16 -1.81
C HIS A 274 -19.79 -13.59 -2.39
N ALA A 275 -19.58 -13.69 -3.70
CA ALA A 275 -19.23 -14.95 -4.34
C ALA A 275 -17.87 -15.49 -3.89
N GLY A 276 -17.58 -16.75 -4.11
CA GLY A 276 -16.37 -17.45 -3.68
C GLY A 276 -15.09 -17.04 -4.45
N ASP A 277 -14.79 -15.74 -4.48
CA ASP A 277 -13.60 -15.12 -5.11
C ASP A 277 -13.05 -14.04 -4.17
N TRP A 278 -11.76 -13.76 -4.24
CA TRP A 278 -11.10 -12.70 -3.46
C TRP A 278 -11.40 -11.27 -3.98
N ARG A 279 -11.72 -11.14 -5.27
CA ARG A 279 -11.91 -9.85 -5.93
C ARG A 279 -13.06 -9.01 -5.36
N PRO A 280 -14.25 -9.56 -5.08
CA PRO A 280 -15.38 -8.75 -4.66
C PRO A 280 -15.16 -8.00 -3.36
N GLY A 281 -14.44 -8.58 -2.38
CA GLY A 281 -14.10 -7.90 -1.14
C GLY A 281 -13.23 -6.67 -1.38
N LEU A 282 -12.18 -6.82 -2.21
CA LEU A 282 -11.35 -5.69 -2.62
C LEU A 282 -12.14 -4.69 -3.48
N GLY A 283 -13.03 -5.15 -4.36
CA GLY A 283 -13.93 -4.31 -5.15
C GLY A 283 -14.85 -3.45 -4.28
N TRP A 284 -15.37 -4.03 -3.20
CA TRP A 284 -16.15 -3.30 -2.22
C TRP A 284 -15.31 -2.19 -1.55
N MET A 285 -14.06 -2.48 -1.14
CA MET A 285 -13.15 -1.48 -0.57
C MET A 285 -12.91 -0.31 -1.53
N VAL A 286 -12.65 -0.61 -2.82
CA VAL A 286 -12.44 0.40 -3.87
C VAL A 286 -13.67 1.29 -4.05
N LYS A 287 -14.87 0.71 -4.03
CA LYS A 287 -16.13 1.43 -4.16
C LYS A 287 -16.46 2.27 -2.92
N ARG A 288 -16.19 1.74 -1.75
CA ARG A 288 -16.48 2.37 -0.45
C ARG A 288 -15.53 3.53 -0.13
N TYR A 289 -14.26 3.40 -0.51
CA TYR A 289 -13.20 4.34 -0.20
C TYR A 289 -12.47 4.86 -1.46
N PRO A 290 -13.19 5.45 -2.43
CA PRO A 290 -12.62 5.79 -3.74
C PRO A 290 -11.44 6.76 -3.68
N ALA A 291 -11.39 7.66 -2.69
CA ALA A 291 -10.29 8.62 -2.53
C ALA A 291 -8.93 7.95 -2.23
N TYR A 292 -8.92 6.74 -1.68
CA TYR A 292 -7.68 6.01 -1.42
C TYR A 292 -7.17 5.25 -2.64
N PHE A 293 -8.04 4.93 -3.59
CA PHE A 293 -7.71 4.08 -4.74
C PHE A 293 -7.64 4.82 -6.08
N ASN A 294 -8.39 5.90 -6.27
CA ASN A 294 -8.36 6.64 -7.53
C ASN A 294 -7.32 7.76 -7.47
N PRO A 295 -6.60 8.05 -8.57
CA PRO A 295 -5.83 9.27 -8.68
C PRO A 295 -6.77 10.49 -8.71
N ALA A 296 -6.29 11.64 -8.24
CA ALA A 296 -7.09 12.87 -8.18
C ALA A 296 -7.34 13.51 -9.56
N ASN A 297 -6.43 13.26 -10.51
CA ASN A 297 -6.54 13.79 -11.88
C ASN A 297 -5.90 12.84 -12.91
N SER A 298 -6.03 13.16 -14.20
CA SER A 298 -5.53 12.32 -15.30
C SER A 298 -4.01 12.27 -15.42
N THR A 299 -3.30 13.26 -14.88
CA THR A 299 -1.83 13.36 -15.03
C THR A 299 -1.12 12.13 -14.50
N ALA A 300 -1.63 11.53 -13.42
CA ALA A 300 -1.06 10.29 -12.90
C ALA A 300 -1.20 9.12 -13.89
N ASP A 301 -2.37 8.94 -14.49
CA ASP A 301 -2.60 7.89 -15.49
C ASP A 301 -1.80 8.16 -16.79
N GLU A 302 -1.62 9.41 -17.17
CA GLU A 302 -0.80 9.81 -18.32
C GLU A 302 0.69 9.53 -18.08
N ALA A 303 1.18 9.75 -16.85
CA ALA A 303 2.53 9.36 -16.42
C ALA A 303 2.69 7.84 -16.22
N GLY A 304 1.58 7.08 -16.18
CA GLY A 304 1.59 5.62 -16.04
C GLY A 304 2.28 4.95 -17.25
N GLY A 305 3.40 4.31 -17.00
CA GLY A 305 4.26 3.64 -17.98
C GLY A 305 5.58 3.26 -17.33
N GLY A 306 6.53 2.77 -18.11
CA GLY A 306 7.90 2.56 -17.66
C GLY A 306 8.50 3.87 -17.13
N GLY A 307 9.34 3.76 -16.11
CA GLY A 307 9.93 4.92 -15.44
C GLY A 307 11.45 4.94 -15.46
N ALA A 308 12.01 6.08 -15.12
CA ALA A 308 13.43 6.28 -14.86
C ALA A 308 13.64 7.14 -13.61
N TYR A 309 14.73 6.91 -12.92
CA TYR A 309 15.14 7.65 -11.71
C TYR A 309 16.37 8.46 -12.03
N SER A 310 16.21 9.64 -12.62
CA SER A 310 17.34 10.53 -12.92
C SER A 310 16.95 11.80 -13.66
N ALA A 311 17.89 12.74 -13.78
CA ALA A 311 17.85 13.78 -14.80
C ALA A 311 18.65 13.35 -16.04
N PHE A 312 17.99 13.26 -17.17
CA PHE A 312 18.63 13.03 -18.44
C PHE A 312 19.24 14.33 -19.00
N THR A 313 20.51 14.35 -19.33
CA THR A 313 21.24 15.55 -19.77
C THR A 313 21.65 15.56 -21.23
N GLY A 314 21.56 14.43 -21.95
CA GLY A 314 21.92 14.30 -23.36
C GLY A 314 20.75 14.36 -24.32
N ASP A 315 20.98 13.98 -25.57
CA ASP A 315 19.93 13.78 -26.55
C ASP A 315 19.14 12.51 -26.23
N LEU A 316 17.81 12.61 -26.30
CA LEU A 316 16.88 11.54 -26.01
C LEU A 316 16.23 11.06 -27.30
N ASP A 317 16.39 9.77 -27.65
CA ASP A 317 15.56 9.12 -28.67
C ASP A 317 14.17 8.82 -28.08
N ALA A 318 13.31 9.84 -28.11
CA ALA A 318 11.98 9.80 -27.50
C ALA A 318 11.11 8.69 -28.10
N GLU A 319 11.19 8.45 -29.39
CA GLU A 319 10.39 7.41 -30.07
C GLU A 319 10.81 6.00 -29.64
N LYS A 320 12.11 5.75 -29.51
CA LYS A 320 12.64 4.50 -29.02
C LYS A 320 12.20 4.24 -27.57
N PHE A 321 12.33 5.23 -26.69
CA PHE A 321 11.91 5.10 -25.29
C PHE A 321 10.40 4.88 -25.16
N LYS A 322 9.58 5.55 -25.96
CA LYS A 322 8.13 5.29 -26.00
C LYS A 322 7.80 3.87 -26.46
N LYS A 323 8.53 3.33 -27.44
CA LYS A 323 8.40 1.92 -27.85
C LYS A 323 8.75 0.95 -26.75
N MET A 324 9.71 1.27 -25.90
CA MET A 324 10.06 0.52 -24.69
C MET A 324 9.05 0.69 -23.54
N GLY A 325 8.02 1.52 -23.72
CA GLY A 325 6.96 1.73 -22.73
C GLY A 325 7.25 2.84 -21.72
N PHE A 326 8.31 3.65 -21.89
CA PHE A 326 8.64 4.72 -20.95
C PHE A 326 7.71 5.92 -21.05
N ARG A 327 7.33 6.48 -19.90
CA ARG A 327 6.47 7.68 -19.78
C ARG A 327 6.86 8.61 -18.65
N ALA A 328 7.47 8.12 -17.60
CA ALA A 328 7.79 8.89 -16.41
C ALA A 328 9.27 8.99 -16.14
N ASN A 329 9.67 10.13 -15.61
CA ASN A 329 10.97 10.35 -15.02
C ASN A 329 10.82 10.91 -13.61
N TRP A 330 11.32 10.19 -12.62
CA TRP A 330 11.49 10.74 -11.29
C TRP A 330 12.80 11.49 -11.28
N ASN A 331 12.72 12.82 -11.33
CA ASN A 331 13.89 13.68 -11.35
C ASN A 331 14.55 13.74 -9.96
N ALA A 332 15.41 12.78 -9.71
CA ALA A 332 16.22 12.69 -8.50
C ALA A 332 17.68 13.07 -8.77
N SER A 333 17.89 14.11 -9.58
CA SER A 333 19.22 14.67 -9.85
C SER A 333 19.83 15.41 -8.68
N PHE A 334 19.10 15.51 -7.56
CA PHE A 334 19.47 16.24 -6.36
C PHE A 334 19.87 17.68 -6.68
N ASP A 335 18.97 18.38 -7.39
CA ASP A 335 19.16 19.76 -7.82
C ASP A 335 19.02 20.77 -6.68
N TRP A 336 18.58 20.34 -5.49
CA TRP A 336 18.43 21.16 -4.30
C TRP A 336 19.75 21.29 -3.50
N PRO A 337 19.91 22.34 -2.69
CA PRO A 337 21.12 22.54 -1.88
C PRO A 337 21.34 21.44 -0.84
N TYR A 338 20.28 21.02 -0.17
CA TYR A 338 20.25 19.95 0.83
C TYR A 338 18.82 19.43 1.02
N MET A 339 18.66 18.28 1.67
CA MET A 339 17.38 17.65 1.88
C MET A 339 16.38 18.58 2.60
N GLY A 340 15.15 18.64 2.13
CA GLY A 340 14.09 19.51 2.64
C GLY A 340 14.08 20.91 1.99
N MET A 341 15.22 21.46 1.56
CA MET A 341 15.28 22.72 0.83
C MET A 341 15.27 22.45 -0.69
N PHE A 342 14.11 22.06 -1.23
CA PHE A 342 13.98 21.66 -2.64
C PHE A 342 14.03 22.84 -3.61
N LEU A 343 13.43 23.97 -3.22
CA LEU A 343 13.49 25.22 -3.96
C LEU A 343 13.93 26.35 -3.02
N PRO A 344 15.19 26.79 -3.09
CA PRO A 344 15.68 27.92 -2.28
C PRO A 344 14.85 29.19 -2.53
N PRO A 345 14.60 30.04 -1.51
CA PRO A 345 13.79 31.26 -1.62
C PRO A 345 14.56 32.39 -2.31
N VAL A 346 14.88 32.19 -3.57
CA VAL A 346 15.66 33.13 -4.40
C VAL A 346 14.82 33.58 -5.61
N PRO A 347 15.12 34.77 -6.20
CA PRO A 347 14.45 35.21 -7.43
C PRO A 347 14.65 34.24 -8.59
N GLU A 348 13.68 34.19 -9.50
CA GLU A 348 13.75 33.37 -10.70
C GLU A 348 15.04 33.57 -11.46
N GLY A 349 15.69 32.47 -11.87
CA GLY A 349 16.96 32.50 -12.61
C GLY A 349 18.19 32.67 -11.74
N THR A 350 18.05 32.91 -10.43
CA THR A 350 19.19 32.86 -9.50
C THR A 350 19.73 31.45 -9.43
N GLU A 351 21.03 31.30 -9.60
CA GLU A 351 21.68 29.99 -9.53
C GLU A 351 22.12 29.67 -8.10
N TRP A 352 22.08 28.37 -7.78
CA TRP A 352 22.66 27.85 -6.54
C TRP A 352 23.47 26.58 -6.82
N THR A 353 24.30 26.21 -5.86
CA THR A 353 25.04 24.95 -5.89
C THR A 353 24.19 23.88 -5.24
N SER A 354 23.92 22.82 -5.99
CA SER A 354 23.16 21.68 -5.49
C SER A 354 23.99 20.79 -4.57
N MET A 355 23.31 19.87 -3.87
CA MET A 355 23.91 18.86 -3.00
C MET A 355 25.03 18.05 -3.69
N TYR A 356 24.96 17.85 -5.00
CA TYR A 356 25.99 17.19 -5.81
C TYR A 356 26.94 18.18 -6.52
N HIS A 357 27.10 19.40 -6.00
CA HIS A 357 28.01 20.41 -6.51
C HIS A 357 27.76 20.82 -7.96
N LYS A 358 26.51 20.70 -8.43
CA LYS A 358 26.08 21.18 -9.75
C LYS A 358 25.43 22.56 -9.62
N THR A 359 25.69 23.42 -10.57
CA THR A 359 25.00 24.71 -10.66
C THR A 359 23.64 24.56 -11.31
N THR A 360 22.58 24.91 -10.60
CA THR A 360 21.18 24.83 -11.06
C THR A 360 20.39 26.09 -10.70
N SER A 361 19.13 26.14 -11.13
CA SER A 361 18.16 27.18 -10.82
C SER A 361 16.73 26.65 -11.08
N THR A 362 15.69 27.30 -10.55
CA THR A 362 14.29 26.98 -10.87
C THR A 362 14.04 26.97 -12.38
N ARG A 363 14.62 27.94 -13.11
CA ARG A 363 14.54 28.01 -14.59
C ARG A 363 15.11 26.77 -15.27
N LYS A 364 16.31 26.34 -14.87
CA LYS A 364 16.94 25.13 -15.47
C LYS A 364 16.10 23.88 -15.22
N ILE A 365 15.52 23.75 -14.03
CA ILE A 365 14.65 22.62 -13.69
C ILE A 365 13.35 22.67 -14.51
N ASP A 366 12.73 23.83 -14.64
CA ASP A 366 11.50 23.98 -15.44
C ASP A 366 11.76 23.77 -16.93
N ASP A 367 12.89 24.27 -17.47
CA ASP A 367 13.31 24.04 -18.86
C ASP A 367 13.51 22.53 -19.13
N TYR A 368 14.08 21.80 -18.17
CA TYR A 368 14.16 20.33 -18.26
C TYR A 368 12.77 19.69 -18.31
N CYS A 369 11.87 20.06 -17.42
CA CYS A 369 10.50 19.56 -17.39
C CYS A 369 9.76 19.86 -18.70
N ARG A 370 9.89 21.07 -19.20
CA ARG A 370 9.30 21.52 -20.48
C ARG A 370 9.81 20.72 -21.66
N ARG A 371 11.13 20.46 -21.76
CA ARG A 371 11.73 19.62 -22.80
C ARG A 371 11.18 18.19 -22.75
N MET A 372 11.22 17.56 -21.58
CA MET A 372 10.72 16.19 -21.41
C MET A 372 9.22 16.07 -21.75
N ARG A 373 8.44 17.08 -21.37
CA ARG A 373 7.00 17.12 -21.68
C ARG A 373 6.75 17.27 -23.20
N ALA A 374 7.54 18.08 -23.89
CA ALA A 374 7.48 18.21 -25.35
C ALA A 374 7.76 16.89 -26.06
N ASP A 375 8.66 16.08 -25.50
CA ASP A 375 8.98 14.73 -25.99
C ASP A 375 7.94 13.67 -25.54
N GLY A 376 6.92 14.05 -24.76
CA GLY A 376 5.83 13.16 -24.30
C GLY A 376 6.14 12.35 -23.04
N PHE A 377 7.05 12.85 -22.21
CA PHE A 377 7.39 12.28 -20.91
C PHE A 377 6.91 13.18 -19.77
N HIS A 378 6.61 12.55 -18.63
CA HIS A 378 6.19 13.22 -17.41
C HIS A 378 7.35 13.26 -16.42
N VAL A 379 7.65 14.46 -15.90
CA VAL A 379 8.69 14.66 -14.89
C VAL A 379 8.02 14.83 -13.53
N LEU A 380 8.41 13.98 -12.59
CA LEU A 380 8.07 14.07 -11.17
C LEU A 380 9.29 14.59 -10.43
N CYS A 381 9.20 15.79 -9.87
CA CYS A 381 10.29 16.36 -9.08
C CYS A 381 10.46 15.61 -7.78
N TYR A 382 11.68 15.42 -7.33
CA TYR A 382 11.97 14.80 -6.04
C TYR A 382 11.39 15.64 -4.90
N PHE A 383 10.84 14.97 -3.92
CA PHE A 383 10.30 15.57 -2.71
C PHE A 383 10.50 14.63 -1.51
N ASN A 384 10.62 15.19 -0.31
CA ASN A 384 10.73 14.41 0.92
C ASN A 384 10.18 15.25 2.08
N ILE A 385 9.41 14.67 2.96
CA ILE A 385 8.79 15.39 4.07
C ILE A 385 9.22 14.87 5.45
N THR A 386 10.09 13.86 5.50
CA THR A 386 10.50 13.21 6.75
C THR A 386 11.99 13.34 7.06
N GLU A 387 12.78 13.96 6.17
CA GLU A 387 14.21 14.14 6.35
C GLU A 387 14.61 15.58 6.05
N PHE A 388 15.60 16.08 6.77
CA PHE A 388 16.06 17.45 6.61
C PHE A 388 17.59 17.59 6.80
N GLY A 389 18.17 18.44 5.97
CA GLY A 389 19.54 18.94 6.11
C GLY A 389 20.56 18.23 5.23
N GLY A 390 21.78 18.34 5.64
CA GLY A 390 22.99 17.75 5.11
C GLY A 390 24.13 18.24 5.98
N ALA A 391 24.99 17.35 6.47
CA ALA A 391 26.04 17.65 7.44
C ALA A 391 25.52 18.40 8.70
N ILE A 392 24.36 17.98 9.20
CA ILE A 392 23.78 18.52 10.43
C ILE A 392 24.68 18.17 11.60
N LYS A 393 24.83 19.11 12.53
CA LYS A 393 25.61 18.95 13.77
C LYS A 393 24.70 19.05 14.99
N PHE A 394 24.98 18.25 15.98
CA PHE A 394 24.28 18.29 17.27
C PHE A 394 25.29 18.17 18.42
N PRO A 395 25.24 19.03 19.45
CA PRO A 395 24.29 20.14 19.60
C PRO A 395 24.45 21.23 18.54
N GLU A 396 23.53 22.20 18.53
CA GLU A 396 23.54 23.33 17.59
C GLU A 396 24.95 23.99 17.52
N PRO A 397 25.53 24.06 16.31
CA PRO A 397 26.83 24.74 16.14
C PRO A 397 26.65 26.26 16.14
N PRO A 398 27.72 27.05 16.42
CA PRO A 398 27.68 28.49 16.22
C PRO A 398 27.33 28.81 14.75
N SER A 399 26.30 29.63 14.55
CA SER A 399 25.90 30.08 13.21
C SER A 399 26.66 31.32 12.78
N THR A 400 27.16 31.29 11.55
CA THR A 400 27.76 32.48 10.90
C THR A 400 26.73 33.28 10.10
N VAL A 401 25.53 32.74 9.89
CA VAL A 401 24.45 33.36 9.12
C VAL A 401 23.69 34.35 10.00
N THR A 402 23.74 35.61 9.61
CA THR A 402 23.09 36.72 10.34
C THR A 402 21.85 37.26 9.65
N SER A 403 21.76 37.11 8.31
CA SER A 403 20.63 37.55 7.52
C SER A 403 19.53 36.47 7.44
N GLU A 404 18.28 36.86 7.64
CA GLU A 404 17.12 35.98 7.48
C GLU A 404 17.01 35.44 6.04
N SER A 405 17.34 36.26 5.03
CA SER A 405 17.33 35.90 3.61
C SER A 405 18.36 34.85 3.22
N ASP A 406 19.42 34.68 4.03
CA ASP A 406 20.52 33.78 3.74
C ASP A 406 20.47 32.48 4.55
N LEU A 407 19.51 32.33 5.46
CA LEU A 407 19.35 31.15 6.31
C LEU A 407 19.28 29.83 5.51
N TRP A 408 18.67 29.89 4.32
CA TRP A 408 18.57 28.71 3.44
C TRP A 408 19.89 28.15 2.95
N GLN A 409 20.99 28.96 3.05
CA GLN A 409 22.33 28.55 2.60
C GLN A 409 23.03 27.65 3.63
N ASP A 410 22.59 27.67 4.87
CA ASP A 410 23.14 26.86 5.97
C ASP A 410 22.07 25.95 6.56
N PRO A 411 22.11 24.62 6.32
CA PRO A 411 21.11 23.70 6.84
C PRO A 411 21.02 23.68 8.36
N ASN A 412 22.14 23.88 9.08
CA ASN A 412 22.12 23.97 10.55
C ASN A 412 21.39 25.22 11.02
N ALA A 413 21.77 26.39 10.48
CA ALA A 413 21.13 27.66 10.85
C ALA A 413 19.63 27.65 10.55
N PHE A 414 19.23 27.10 9.40
CA PHE A 414 17.83 26.99 9.04
C PHE A 414 17.07 26.05 10.00
N LEU A 415 17.57 24.83 10.19
CA LEU A 415 16.94 23.83 11.05
C LEU A 415 16.71 24.37 12.46
N TYR A 416 17.76 24.86 13.10
CA TYR A 416 17.67 25.28 14.50
C TYR A 416 16.84 26.57 14.71
N LYS A 417 16.82 27.49 13.73
CA LYS A 417 16.02 28.71 13.79
C LYS A 417 14.55 28.51 13.38
N LYS A 418 14.27 27.59 12.44
CA LYS A 418 12.95 27.48 11.81
C LYS A 418 12.20 26.19 12.15
N ALA A 419 12.89 25.10 12.46
CA ALA A 419 12.29 23.78 12.53
C ALA A 419 12.87 22.88 13.63
N ALA A 420 13.54 23.44 14.65
CA ALA A 420 14.19 22.65 15.72
C ALA A 420 13.22 21.71 16.45
N SER A 421 11.96 22.14 16.63
CA SER A 421 10.90 21.35 17.28
C SER A 421 10.48 20.11 16.52
N SER A 422 10.76 20.07 15.20
CA SER A 422 10.43 18.92 14.35
C SER A 422 11.42 17.76 14.44
N ILE A 423 12.63 17.99 14.99
CA ILE A 423 13.69 16.97 15.03
C ILE A 423 13.24 15.77 15.84
N LEU A 424 13.29 14.58 15.24
CA LEU A 424 12.98 13.33 15.92
C LEU A 424 14.15 12.83 16.76
N PHE A 425 13.78 12.33 17.94
CA PHE A 425 14.70 11.63 18.83
C PHE A 425 14.17 10.22 19.10
N THR A 426 15.09 9.32 19.38
CA THR A 426 14.74 8.02 19.96
C THR A 426 14.18 8.19 21.36
N GLU A 427 13.57 7.16 21.92
CA GLU A 427 13.02 7.19 23.27
C GLU A 427 14.10 7.53 24.35
N ASP A 428 15.35 7.08 24.13
CA ASP A 428 16.50 7.39 24.98
C ASP A 428 17.17 8.75 24.65
N GLY A 429 16.52 9.59 23.85
CA GLY A 429 16.93 10.98 23.57
C GLY A 429 18.05 11.16 22.58
N LYS A 430 18.42 10.14 21.81
CA LYS A 430 19.41 10.23 20.73
C LYS A 430 18.76 10.71 19.43
N LEU A 431 19.52 11.47 18.62
CA LEU A 431 19.09 11.85 17.27
C LEU A 431 18.95 10.63 16.36
N ILE A 432 17.95 10.67 15.49
CA ILE A 432 17.80 9.70 14.40
C ILE A 432 18.49 10.28 13.18
N TRP A 433 19.65 9.72 12.85
CA TRP A 433 20.46 10.12 11.71
C TRP A 433 20.10 9.34 10.45
N GLN A 434 20.32 9.98 9.31
CA GLN A 434 20.17 9.42 7.98
C GLN A 434 21.45 9.66 7.13
N TRP A 435 21.42 9.22 5.88
CA TRP A 435 22.56 9.39 4.96
C TRP A 435 22.92 10.89 4.81
N HIS A 436 24.21 11.18 4.54
CA HIS A 436 24.73 12.55 4.49
C HIS A 436 24.56 13.38 5.77
N ASP A 437 24.47 12.74 6.93
CA ASP A 437 24.24 13.39 8.22
C ASP A 437 22.98 14.28 8.23
N GLU A 438 21.93 13.82 7.60
CA GLU A 438 20.59 14.38 7.69
C GLU A 438 19.90 13.92 8.97
N VAL A 439 18.88 14.63 9.41
CA VAL A 439 18.06 14.27 10.55
C VAL A 439 16.64 13.90 10.11
N VAL A 440 16.05 12.96 10.81
CA VAL A 440 14.62 12.63 10.63
C VAL A 440 13.79 13.68 11.36
N VAL A 441 12.73 14.17 10.73
CA VAL A 441 11.85 15.23 11.22
C VAL A 441 10.40 14.79 11.21
N ASP A 442 9.63 15.38 12.12
CA ASP A 442 8.17 15.18 12.23
C ASP A 442 7.44 16.17 11.31
N PRO A 443 6.82 15.72 10.20
CA PRO A 443 6.06 16.62 9.33
C PRO A 443 4.78 17.16 9.97
N GLY A 444 4.37 16.66 11.13
CA GLY A 444 3.25 17.20 11.92
C GLY A 444 3.65 18.35 12.84
N ASP A 445 4.93 18.68 12.98
CA ASP A 445 5.38 19.90 13.66
C ASP A 445 4.93 21.13 12.87
N ALA A 446 4.25 22.07 13.51
CA ALA A 446 3.58 23.18 12.81
C ALA A 446 4.55 24.07 12.02
N ALA A 447 5.75 24.33 12.54
CA ALA A 447 6.73 25.19 11.88
C ALA A 447 7.29 24.48 10.63
N TYR A 448 7.70 23.24 10.77
CA TYR A 448 8.21 22.44 9.65
C TYR A 448 7.09 22.13 8.62
N GLN A 449 5.89 21.81 9.08
CA GLN A 449 4.75 21.54 8.20
C GLN A 449 4.43 22.74 7.29
N ASN A 450 4.39 23.96 7.85
CA ASN A 450 4.15 25.17 7.07
C ASN A 450 5.24 25.37 6.03
N PHE A 451 6.51 25.15 6.38
CA PHE A 451 7.63 25.25 5.46
C PHE A 451 7.51 24.24 4.31
N ILE A 452 7.24 22.96 4.60
CA ILE A 452 7.16 21.93 3.54
C ILE A 452 5.95 22.11 2.64
N VAL A 453 4.82 22.61 3.17
CA VAL A 453 3.64 23.00 2.39
C VAL A 453 3.95 24.16 1.46
N GLU A 454 4.74 25.14 1.93
CA GLU A 454 5.24 26.25 1.08
C GLU A 454 6.12 25.71 -0.05
N GLN A 455 7.02 24.73 0.22
CA GLN A 455 7.85 24.10 -0.82
C GLN A 455 6.98 23.46 -1.92
N ALA A 456 5.88 22.80 -1.56
CA ALA A 456 4.94 22.23 -2.54
C ALA A 456 4.24 23.34 -3.36
N SER A 457 3.82 24.42 -2.72
CA SER A 457 3.22 25.58 -3.40
C SER A 457 4.19 26.22 -4.39
N ARG A 458 5.45 26.31 -4.05
CA ARG A 458 6.50 26.82 -4.91
C ARG A 458 6.77 25.91 -6.12
N HIS A 459 6.71 24.58 -5.98
CA HIS A 459 6.80 23.67 -7.11
C HIS A 459 5.69 23.93 -8.14
N VAL A 460 4.47 24.21 -7.69
CA VAL A 460 3.36 24.56 -8.58
C VAL A 460 3.63 25.88 -9.32
N LYS A 461 4.12 26.89 -8.61
CA LYS A 461 4.31 28.24 -9.12
C LYS A 461 5.55 28.39 -9.97
N GLU A 462 6.69 27.84 -9.51
CA GLU A 462 8.02 28.12 -10.05
C GLU A 462 8.51 27.07 -11.03
N ILE A 463 7.89 25.86 -11.03
CA ILE A 463 8.15 24.78 -12.00
C ILE A 463 6.82 24.36 -12.65
N PRO A 464 6.19 25.26 -13.44
CA PRO A 464 4.86 24.99 -14.01
C PRO A 464 4.84 23.81 -14.98
N ASN A 465 5.99 23.46 -15.61
CA ASN A 465 6.07 22.38 -16.58
C ASN A 465 6.28 20.99 -15.94
N CYS A 466 6.59 20.87 -14.63
CA CYS A 466 6.62 19.55 -14.00
C CYS A 466 5.23 18.92 -13.98
N SER A 467 5.17 17.59 -14.06
CA SER A 467 3.90 16.83 -13.97
C SER A 467 3.47 16.57 -12.54
N GLY A 468 4.37 16.79 -11.58
CA GLY A 468 4.09 16.59 -10.16
C GLY A 468 5.35 16.40 -9.33
N ILE A 469 5.15 15.82 -8.15
CA ILE A 469 6.22 15.46 -7.23
C ILE A 469 6.20 13.96 -6.96
N CYS A 470 7.36 13.39 -6.60
CA CYS A 470 7.43 12.05 -6.05
C CYS A 470 8.06 12.14 -4.65
N ILE A 471 7.28 11.70 -3.64
CA ILE A 471 7.68 11.81 -2.23
C ILE A 471 8.43 10.55 -1.84
N ASP A 472 9.68 10.73 -1.47
CA ASP A 472 10.60 9.69 -1.06
C ASP A 472 10.55 9.43 0.45
N ARG A 473 11.18 8.35 0.89
CA ARG A 473 11.46 8.01 2.30
C ARG A 473 10.21 7.90 3.18
N MET A 474 9.18 7.23 2.67
CA MET A 474 8.00 6.88 3.47
C MET A 474 8.30 5.80 4.54
N ASP A 475 9.53 5.36 4.70
CA ASP A 475 9.97 4.38 5.69
C ASP A 475 9.97 4.92 7.13
N TRP A 476 10.01 6.23 7.33
CA TRP A 476 9.93 6.83 8.66
C TRP A 476 8.52 6.85 9.26
N LEU A 477 7.48 6.53 8.50
CA LEU A 477 6.08 6.60 8.95
C LEU A 477 5.77 5.73 10.18
N MET A 478 6.54 4.65 10.40
CA MET A 478 6.37 3.80 11.59
C MET A 478 7.13 4.31 12.83
N ARG A 479 7.64 5.54 12.80
CA ARG A 479 8.28 6.19 13.94
C ARG A 479 7.27 7.00 14.75
N PHE A 480 7.71 7.35 15.95
CA PHE A 480 6.97 8.16 16.89
C PHE A 480 7.80 9.37 17.31
N ASN A 481 7.14 10.51 17.42
CA ASN A 481 7.71 11.67 18.08
C ASN A 481 7.36 11.60 19.59
N TYR A 482 8.34 11.25 20.40
CA TYR A 482 8.20 11.09 21.86
C TYR A 482 8.06 12.43 22.59
N ARG A 483 8.23 13.57 21.91
CA ARG A 483 8.12 14.92 22.47
C ARG A 483 6.83 15.63 22.11
N ALA A 484 5.93 14.96 21.38
CA ALA A 484 4.64 15.49 20.96
C ALA A 484 3.51 14.54 21.33
N ASP A 485 2.28 15.04 21.47
CA ASP A 485 1.06 14.28 21.71
C ASP A 485 0.06 14.56 20.59
N ASP A 486 -0.36 13.54 19.84
CA ASP A 486 -1.41 13.65 18.83
C ASP A 486 -2.83 13.37 19.37
N GLY A 487 -2.93 13.13 20.68
CA GLY A 487 -4.19 12.87 21.37
C GLY A 487 -4.78 11.48 21.12
N VAL A 488 -4.14 10.63 20.30
CA VAL A 488 -4.64 9.28 19.95
C VAL A 488 -3.60 8.17 20.10
N THR A 489 -2.32 8.53 20.21
CA THR A 489 -1.20 7.59 20.35
C THR A 489 -0.74 7.50 21.79
N TRP A 490 -0.60 6.28 22.30
CA TRP A 490 -0.05 5.99 23.61
C TRP A 490 0.91 4.81 23.52
N LEU A 491 2.17 5.06 23.82
CA LEU A 491 3.21 4.02 23.81
C LEU A 491 3.29 3.41 25.22
N TYR A 492 3.17 2.10 25.30
CA TYR A 492 3.29 1.36 26.55
C TYR A 492 4.58 0.51 26.56
N ILE A 493 5.23 0.41 27.71
CA ILE A 493 6.54 -0.23 27.87
C ILE A 493 6.44 -1.76 27.76
N ALA A 494 5.33 -2.33 28.17
CA ALA A 494 5.03 -3.76 28.02
C ALA A 494 3.52 -4.00 28.12
N VAL A 495 3.03 -5.06 27.48
CA VAL A 495 1.66 -5.55 27.68
C VAL A 495 1.46 -5.86 29.17
N GLY A 496 0.39 -5.36 29.74
CA GLY A 496 0.07 -5.56 31.16
C GLY A 496 0.69 -4.54 32.11
N ARG A 497 1.37 -3.50 31.62
CA ARG A 497 1.77 -2.35 32.44
C ARG A 497 0.98 -1.12 32.02
N SER A 498 0.38 -0.45 33.01
CA SER A 498 -0.29 0.84 32.80
C SER A 498 0.69 1.99 32.53
N GLU A 499 1.97 1.72 32.64
CA GLU A 499 3.04 2.69 32.40
C GLU A 499 3.24 2.90 30.92
N GLY A 500 3.13 4.13 30.49
CA GLY A 500 3.31 4.56 29.12
C GLY A 500 3.27 6.08 29.04
N HIS A 501 3.45 6.60 27.86
CA HIS A 501 3.45 8.04 27.63
C HIS A 501 2.79 8.38 26.30
N PRO A 502 2.24 9.61 26.16
CA PRO A 502 1.73 10.09 24.90
C PRO A 502 2.86 10.23 23.89
N ALA A 503 2.53 10.07 22.62
CA ALA A 503 3.43 10.34 21.51
C ALA A 503 2.63 10.83 20.28
N ARG A 504 3.33 11.30 19.26
CA ARG A 504 2.74 11.53 17.95
C ARG A 504 3.24 10.47 16.98
N SER A 505 2.32 9.75 16.35
CA SER A 505 2.64 8.82 15.26
C SER A 505 2.93 9.58 13.96
N LEU A 506 4.04 9.29 13.28
CA LEU A 506 4.34 9.91 12.00
C LEU A 506 3.34 9.54 10.89
N ILE A 507 2.58 8.46 11.03
CA ILE A 507 1.45 8.15 10.14
C ILE A 507 0.39 9.27 10.22
N ASN A 508 0.07 9.74 11.43
CA ASN A 508 -0.88 10.83 11.63
C ASN A 508 -0.31 12.16 11.09
N SER A 509 0.97 12.43 11.36
CA SER A 509 1.69 13.58 10.81
C SER A 509 1.68 13.59 9.27
N TRP A 510 1.93 12.44 8.65
CA TRP A 510 1.85 12.27 7.19
C TRP A 510 0.46 12.57 6.66
N LYS A 511 -0.57 11.95 7.20
CA LYS A 511 -1.96 12.16 6.78
C LYS A 511 -2.35 13.65 6.86
N GLU A 512 -1.99 14.32 7.94
CA GLU A 512 -2.24 15.74 8.14
C GLU A 512 -1.51 16.60 7.11
N THR A 513 -0.22 16.36 6.90
CA THR A 513 0.61 17.14 5.98
C THR A 513 0.16 16.94 4.53
N LEU A 514 -0.10 15.71 4.12
CA LEU A 514 -0.59 15.43 2.77
C LEU A 514 -1.98 16.01 2.53
N SER A 515 -2.86 16.10 3.54
CA SER A 515 -4.15 16.77 3.39
C SER A 515 -4.03 18.27 3.05
N LYS A 516 -2.88 18.89 3.33
CA LYS A 516 -2.55 20.28 2.96
C LYS A 516 -1.84 20.37 1.60
N ILE A 517 -0.90 19.45 1.32
CA ILE A 517 -0.15 19.39 0.06
C ILE A 517 -1.04 18.92 -1.10
N GLY A 518 -1.86 17.90 -0.88
CA GLY A 518 -2.71 17.30 -1.90
C GLY A 518 -3.54 18.31 -2.69
N PRO A 519 -4.39 19.13 -2.06
CA PRO A 519 -5.19 20.14 -2.76
C PRO A 519 -4.34 21.14 -3.55
N ILE A 520 -3.16 21.50 -3.08
CA ILE A 520 -2.25 22.45 -3.79
C ILE A 520 -1.81 21.83 -5.12
N MET A 521 -1.35 20.60 -5.10
CA MET A 521 -0.88 19.88 -6.28
C MET A 521 -2.04 19.53 -7.22
N HIS A 522 -3.11 18.96 -6.69
CA HIS A 522 -4.25 18.47 -7.46
C HIS A 522 -5.03 19.58 -8.16
N ASN A 523 -5.25 20.74 -7.51
CA ASN A 523 -5.91 21.90 -8.12
C ASN A 523 -5.07 22.50 -9.28
N ALA A 524 -3.77 22.27 -9.27
CA ALA A 524 -2.87 22.64 -10.37
C ALA A 524 -2.76 21.56 -11.47
N GLY A 525 -3.53 20.48 -11.39
CA GLY A 525 -3.49 19.35 -12.33
C GLY A 525 -2.21 18.54 -12.22
N LYS A 526 -1.50 18.60 -11.09
CA LYS A 526 -0.25 17.87 -10.85
C LYS A 526 -0.49 16.61 -10.03
N ALA A 527 0.31 15.58 -10.25
CA ALA A 527 0.24 14.31 -9.55
C ALA A 527 1.21 14.25 -8.37
N ILE A 528 0.84 13.48 -7.37
CA ILE A 528 1.70 13.08 -6.25
C ILE A 528 1.99 11.59 -6.37
N TYR A 529 3.24 11.24 -6.59
CA TYR A 529 3.70 9.85 -6.46
C TYR A 529 4.36 9.67 -5.10
N GLY A 530 4.35 8.45 -4.59
CA GLY A 530 5.05 8.10 -3.36
C GLY A 530 5.94 6.90 -3.54
N ASN A 531 7.05 6.87 -2.80
CA ASN A 531 7.94 5.72 -2.66
C ASN A 531 7.64 5.00 -1.34
N PRO A 532 6.62 4.09 -1.29
CA PRO A 532 6.13 3.54 -0.05
C PRO A 532 7.01 2.37 0.42
N HIS A 533 7.90 2.62 1.35
CA HIS A 533 8.65 1.56 2.04
C HIS A 533 7.75 0.76 3.00
N PHE A 534 6.71 1.39 3.55
CA PHE A 534 5.58 0.72 4.20
C PHE A 534 4.35 0.75 3.30
N LYS A 535 3.87 -0.42 2.91
CA LYS A 535 2.78 -0.60 1.95
C LYS A 535 1.42 -0.50 2.65
N ARG A 536 0.93 0.70 2.93
CA ARG A 536 -0.30 0.95 3.70
C ARG A 536 -1.31 1.76 2.91
N LEU A 537 -2.56 1.29 2.83
CA LEU A 537 -3.64 2.00 2.13
C LEU A 537 -3.98 3.34 2.79
N ASP A 538 -3.99 3.41 4.13
CA ASP A 538 -4.42 4.58 4.88
C ASP A 538 -3.54 5.84 4.69
N VAL A 539 -2.33 5.68 4.13
CA VAL A 539 -1.45 6.81 3.77
C VAL A 539 -1.54 7.21 2.28
N MET A 540 -2.41 6.55 1.49
CA MET A 540 -2.49 6.70 0.04
C MET A 540 -3.58 7.68 -0.43
N ARG A 541 -4.29 8.35 0.46
CA ARG A 541 -5.44 9.20 0.09
C ARG A 541 -5.08 10.30 -0.91
N GLU A 542 -3.97 11.00 -0.68
CA GLU A 542 -3.51 12.11 -1.53
C GLU A 542 -2.37 11.67 -2.48
N VAL A 543 -2.03 10.39 -2.52
CA VAL A 543 -1.00 9.84 -3.39
C VAL A 543 -1.66 9.25 -4.64
N ASP A 544 -1.29 9.72 -5.82
CA ASP A 544 -1.93 9.38 -7.10
C ASP A 544 -1.27 8.21 -7.83
N GLY A 545 -0.03 7.92 -7.53
CA GLY A 545 0.74 6.83 -8.12
C GLY A 545 1.84 6.32 -7.19
N ILE A 546 2.39 5.18 -7.51
CA ILE A 546 3.42 4.52 -6.73
C ILE A 546 4.68 4.43 -7.57
N PHE A 547 5.80 4.90 -7.02
CA PHE A 547 7.12 4.67 -7.55
C PHE A 547 7.90 3.83 -6.55
N ASP A 548 7.84 2.51 -6.69
CA ASP A 548 8.36 1.53 -5.73
C ASP A 548 9.83 1.22 -5.99
N GLU A 549 10.73 1.82 -5.23
CA GLU A 549 12.18 1.63 -5.32
C GLU A 549 12.59 0.16 -5.15
N PHE A 550 11.85 -0.62 -4.38
CA PHE A 550 12.14 -2.02 -4.09
C PHE A 550 11.22 -3.00 -4.82
N GLY A 551 10.49 -2.53 -5.84
CA GLY A 551 9.55 -3.33 -6.61
C GLY A 551 10.17 -4.50 -7.38
N TYR A 552 11.49 -4.55 -7.53
CA TYR A 552 12.19 -5.72 -8.07
C TYR A 552 12.09 -6.95 -7.18
N TYR A 553 11.84 -6.79 -5.88
CA TYR A 553 11.41 -7.91 -5.04
C TYR A 553 9.94 -8.21 -5.29
N GLY A 554 9.61 -9.43 -5.68
CA GLY A 554 8.26 -9.82 -6.06
C GLY A 554 7.19 -9.50 -5.01
N PHE A 555 7.52 -9.63 -3.72
CA PHE A 555 6.59 -9.33 -2.64
C PHE A 555 6.28 -7.83 -2.50
N ASN A 556 7.24 -6.93 -2.77
CA ASN A 556 6.99 -5.49 -2.81
C ASN A 556 6.10 -5.13 -4.00
N LEU A 557 6.40 -5.67 -5.19
CA LEU A 557 5.58 -5.50 -6.38
C LEU A 557 4.12 -5.91 -6.11
N ASN A 558 3.90 -7.05 -5.45
CA ASN A 558 2.59 -7.56 -5.12
C ASN A 558 1.81 -6.57 -4.24
N GLN A 559 2.41 -6.14 -3.13
CA GLN A 559 1.78 -5.20 -2.19
C GLN A 559 1.51 -3.84 -2.82
N SER A 560 2.46 -3.29 -3.58
CA SER A 560 2.28 -2.03 -4.31
C SER A 560 1.17 -2.12 -5.35
N SER A 561 1.04 -3.26 -6.03
CA SER A 561 -0.01 -3.47 -7.03
C SER A 561 -1.42 -3.51 -6.42
N PHE A 562 -1.57 -4.04 -5.20
CA PHE A 562 -2.85 -3.98 -4.48
C PHE A 562 -3.19 -2.56 -4.00
N LEU A 563 -2.21 -1.77 -3.58
CA LEU A 563 -2.42 -0.35 -3.31
C LEU A 563 -2.80 0.42 -4.59
N GLY A 564 -2.16 0.03 -5.70
CA GLY A 564 -2.34 0.64 -7.00
C GLY A 564 -3.38 -0.04 -7.88
N VAL A 565 -4.45 -0.69 -7.37
CA VAL A 565 -5.47 -1.34 -8.23
C VAL A 565 -6.14 -0.38 -9.23
N ARG A 566 -6.12 0.91 -8.94
CA ARG A 566 -6.61 1.98 -9.83
C ARG A 566 -5.59 3.11 -10.03
N LYS A 567 -4.42 3.05 -9.41
CA LYS A 567 -3.32 4.00 -9.53
C LYS A 567 -2.17 3.36 -10.29
N PRO A 568 -1.39 4.11 -11.08
CA PRO A 568 -0.20 3.56 -11.72
C PRO A 568 0.83 3.10 -10.69
N VAL A 569 1.52 2.01 -10.99
CA VAL A 569 2.61 1.46 -10.19
C VAL A 569 3.83 1.31 -11.09
N ILE A 570 4.90 2.01 -10.74
CA ILE A 570 6.20 1.91 -11.39
C ILE A 570 7.14 1.23 -10.41
N ALA A 571 7.70 0.10 -10.81
CA ALA A 571 8.51 -0.74 -9.93
C ALA A 571 9.98 -0.70 -10.34
N TRP A 572 10.83 -0.23 -9.47
CA TRP A 572 12.25 -0.04 -9.76
C TRP A 572 12.98 -1.38 -9.94
N THR A 573 13.82 -1.40 -10.94
CA THR A 573 14.87 -2.39 -11.16
C THR A 573 16.22 -1.71 -10.93
N ALA A 574 16.93 -2.06 -9.87
CA ALA A 574 18.16 -1.36 -9.49
C ALA A 574 19.27 -1.49 -10.55
N ASP A 575 19.34 -2.61 -11.25
CA ASP A 575 20.24 -2.83 -12.39
C ASP A 575 19.81 -4.04 -13.23
N SER A 576 20.48 -4.26 -14.37
CA SER A 576 20.19 -5.36 -15.28
C SER A 576 20.39 -6.76 -14.65
N SER A 577 21.14 -6.86 -13.56
CA SER A 577 21.35 -8.15 -12.88
C SER A 577 20.05 -8.75 -12.33
N GLN A 578 19.04 -7.92 -12.09
CA GLN A 578 17.73 -8.36 -11.60
C GLN A 578 16.83 -8.92 -12.70
N LEU A 579 17.13 -8.60 -13.96
CA LEU A 579 16.48 -9.21 -15.12
C LEU A 579 17.15 -10.53 -15.53
N ARG A 580 18.49 -10.64 -15.33
CA ARG A 580 19.31 -11.74 -15.90
C ARG A 580 18.89 -13.15 -15.51
N PRO A 581 18.37 -13.43 -14.26
CA PRO A 581 17.97 -14.80 -13.91
C PRO A 581 16.83 -15.33 -14.81
N ASP A 582 15.79 -14.54 -15.03
CA ASP A 582 14.68 -14.86 -15.92
C ASP A 582 14.00 -13.55 -16.37
N PRO A 583 14.42 -12.97 -17.51
CA PRO A 583 13.85 -11.72 -18.00
C PRO A 583 12.39 -11.86 -18.43
N ASP A 584 11.97 -13.03 -18.90
CA ASP A 584 10.57 -13.26 -19.27
C ASP A 584 9.67 -13.30 -18.03
N GLU A 585 10.06 -13.99 -16.95
CA GLU A 585 9.34 -13.95 -15.68
C GLU A 585 9.27 -12.53 -15.14
N TYR A 586 10.37 -11.77 -15.19
CA TYR A 586 10.41 -10.39 -14.73
C TYR A 586 9.32 -9.52 -15.40
N PHE A 587 9.23 -9.51 -16.73
CA PHE A 587 8.23 -8.72 -17.43
C PHE A 587 6.82 -9.31 -17.28
N GLN A 588 6.68 -10.62 -17.26
CA GLN A 588 5.38 -11.28 -17.14
C GLN A 588 4.72 -11.04 -15.78
N ARG A 589 5.48 -10.98 -14.69
CA ARG A 589 4.92 -10.60 -13.38
C ARG A 589 4.44 -9.15 -13.36
N HIS A 590 5.16 -8.21 -14.02
CA HIS A 590 4.71 -6.82 -14.16
C HIS A 590 3.41 -6.73 -14.95
N LEU A 591 3.32 -7.42 -16.09
CA LEU A 591 2.10 -7.49 -16.90
C LEU A 591 0.93 -8.07 -16.08
N PHE A 592 1.14 -9.18 -15.38
CA PHE A 592 0.12 -9.84 -14.57
C PHE A 592 -0.39 -8.95 -13.44
N MET A 593 0.51 -8.25 -12.77
CA MET A 593 0.18 -7.34 -11.68
C MET A 593 -0.27 -5.95 -12.16
N GLY A 594 -0.18 -5.66 -13.46
CA GLY A 594 -0.52 -4.36 -14.02
C GLY A 594 0.44 -3.26 -13.60
N ALA A 595 1.70 -3.57 -13.35
CA ALA A 595 2.75 -2.64 -12.99
C ALA A 595 3.69 -2.37 -14.17
N PHE A 596 4.44 -1.28 -14.08
CA PHE A 596 5.40 -0.88 -15.10
C PHE A 596 6.82 -0.99 -14.55
N PRO A 597 7.75 -1.65 -15.27
CA PRO A 597 9.12 -1.72 -14.81
C PRO A 597 9.85 -0.40 -15.04
N MET A 598 10.84 -0.15 -14.21
CA MET A 598 11.79 0.95 -14.41
C MET A 598 12.98 0.47 -15.24
N VAL A 599 13.69 1.42 -15.83
CA VAL A 599 14.95 1.14 -16.55
C VAL A 599 16.00 0.63 -15.57
N PRO A 600 16.64 -0.51 -15.81
CA PRO A 600 17.81 -0.91 -15.05
C PRO A 600 19.04 -0.11 -15.51
N TYR A 601 19.83 0.34 -14.56
CA TYR A 601 21.10 1.04 -14.87
C TYR A 601 22.29 0.09 -14.69
N PRO A 602 23.27 0.12 -15.59
CA PRO A 602 24.49 -0.65 -15.41
C PRO A 602 25.23 -0.29 -14.11
N GLU A 603 25.22 0.97 -13.75
CA GLU A 603 25.96 1.53 -12.60
C GLU A 603 25.04 2.10 -11.50
N ASN A 604 23.74 2.03 -11.64
CA ASN A 604 22.75 2.66 -10.74
C ASN A 604 23.03 4.16 -10.49
N HIS A 605 23.45 4.87 -11.52
CA HIS A 605 23.82 6.29 -11.45
C HIS A 605 22.91 7.16 -12.28
N HIS A 606 21.64 7.23 -11.89
CA HIS A 606 20.76 8.26 -12.40
C HIS A 606 20.88 8.48 -13.92
N SER A 607 20.77 7.40 -14.72
CA SER A 607 20.69 7.45 -16.17
C SER A 607 19.35 6.92 -16.63
N ILE A 608 18.78 7.55 -17.63
CA ILE A 608 17.53 7.10 -18.28
C ILE A 608 17.81 6.03 -19.34
N LEU A 609 19.07 5.83 -19.73
CA LEU A 609 19.45 4.87 -20.75
C LEU A 609 19.60 3.46 -20.18
N PRO A 610 18.88 2.44 -20.70
CA PRO A 610 19.12 1.03 -20.35
C PRO A 610 20.44 0.54 -20.97
N ASP A 611 20.98 -0.55 -20.44
CA ASP A 611 22.08 -1.24 -21.10
C ASP A 611 21.60 -1.96 -22.37
N GLU A 612 22.53 -2.25 -23.30
CA GLU A 612 22.22 -2.88 -24.60
C GLU A 612 21.51 -4.23 -24.46
N TRP A 613 21.86 -5.00 -23.42
CA TRP A 613 21.27 -6.30 -23.20
C TRP A 613 19.81 -6.18 -22.71
N SER A 614 19.54 -5.33 -21.75
CA SER A 614 18.19 -5.13 -21.18
C SER A 614 17.27 -4.41 -22.17
N GLU A 615 17.82 -3.52 -23.00
CA GLU A 615 17.07 -2.75 -23.98
C GLU A 615 16.24 -3.65 -24.90
N GLY A 616 16.81 -4.79 -25.36
CA GLY A 616 16.09 -5.75 -26.21
C GLY A 616 14.81 -6.28 -25.56
N PHE A 617 14.83 -6.54 -24.26
CA PHE A 617 13.63 -6.99 -23.54
C PHE A 617 12.60 -5.87 -23.35
N TYR A 618 13.05 -4.63 -23.07
CA TYR A 618 12.15 -3.48 -23.05
C TYR A 618 11.50 -3.22 -24.40
N MET A 619 12.23 -3.38 -25.50
CA MET A 619 11.68 -3.28 -26.86
C MET A 619 10.64 -4.38 -27.11
N ASP A 620 10.89 -5.60 -26.67
CA ASP A 620 9.98 -6.74 -26.87
C ASP A 620 8.70 -6.61 -26.03
N TYR A 621 8.80 -6.17 -24.78
CA TYR A 621 7.66 -6.09 -23.85
C TYR A 621 6.99 -4.71 -23.81
N GLY A 622 7.65 -3.66 -24.29
CA GLY A 622 7.12 -2.29 -24.28
C GLY A 622 5.73 -2.14 -24.89
N PRO A 623 5.44 -2.72 -26.08
CA PRO A 623 4.10 -2.67 -26.67
C PRO A 623 3.01 -3.34 -25.82
N LEU A 624 3.36 -4.38 -25.05
CA LEU A 624 2.44 -5.04 -24.12
C LEU A 624 2.20 -4.16 -22.88
N LEU A 625 3.24 -3.52 -22.38
CA LEU A 625 3.14 -2.56 -21.26
C LEU A 625 2.30 -1.33 -21.67
N GLU A 626 2.48 -0.82 -22.89
CA GLU A 626 1.69 0.29 -23.43
C GLU A 626 0.19 -0.02 -23.45
N ALA A 627 -0.19 -1.29 -23.68
CA ALA A 627 -1.59 -1.72 -23.66
C ALA A 627 -2.23 -1.64 -22.26
N LEU A 628 -1.42 -1.55 -21.20
CA LEU A 628 -1.87 -1.44 -19.80
C LEU A 628 -1.99 0.01 -19.30
N ARG A 629 -1.63 1.02 -20.09
CA ARG A 629 -1.67 2.41 -19.63
C ARG A 629 -3.09 2.82 -19.20
N GLY A 630 -3.19 3.51 -18.06
CA GLY A 630 -4.45 3.90 -17.46
C GLY A 630 -5.31 2.72 -16.97
N ARG A 631 -4.68 1.55 -16.77
CA ARG A 631 -5.37 0.32 -16.34
C ARG A 631 -6.03 0.48 -14.98
N LYS A 632 -7.20 -0.13 -14.82
CA LYS A 632 -7.92 -0.33 -13.57
C LYS A 632 -8.21 -1.82 -13.43
N TRP A 633 -7.94 -2.42 -12.29
CA TRP A 633 -8.23 -3.84 -12.07
C TRP A 633 -9.73 -4.10 -12.19
N VAL A 634 -10.11 -5.18 -12.85
CA VAL A 634 -11.48 -5.67 -12.88
C VAL A 634 -11.67 -6.58 -11.64
N LEU A 635 -12.54 -6.16 -10.74
CA LEU A 635 -12.74 -6.77 -9.43
C LEU A 635 -14.08 -7.53 -9.32
N GLU A 636 -14.66 -7.89 -10.46
CA GLU A 636 -15.84 -8.75 -10.52
C GLU A 636 -15.48 -10.21 -10.18
N PRO A 637 -16.37 -10.95 -9.50
CA PRO A 637 -16.11 -12.35 -9.15
C PRO A 637 -15.97 -13.23 -10.40
N HIS A 638 -15.05 -14.18 -10.35
CA HIS A 638 -14.85 -15.20 -11.40
C HIS A 638 -14.68 -14.63 -12.81
N VAL A 639 -14.27 -13.36 -12.92
CA VAL A 639 -14.21 -12.64 -14.20
C VAL A 639 -13.28 -13.29 -15.21
N ILE A 640 -12.25 -14.01 -14.75
CA ILE A 640 -11.25 -14.64 -15.59
C ILE A 640 -10.83 -16.01 -15.06
N ALA A 641 -10.70 -16.97 -15.97
CA ALA A 641 -10.13 -18.29 -15.69
C ALA A 641 -9.20 -18.73 -16.83
N VAL A 642 -8.16 -19.49 -16.50
CA VAL A 642 -7.21 -20.07 -17.46
C VAL A 642 -7.21 -21.58 -17.29
N GLU A 643 -7.45 -22.32 -18.38
CA GLU A 643 -7.41 -23.78 -18.39
C GLU A 643 -5.99 -24.28 -18.69
N HIS A 644 -5.07 -24.06 -17.74
CA HIS A 644 -3.67 -24.51 -17.81
C HIS A 644 -3.03 -24.52 -16.42
N ALA A 645 -2.18 -25.49 -16.14
CA ALA A 645 -1.63 -25.68 -14.79
C ALA A 645 -0.70 -24.54 -14.34
N ALA A 646 0.10 -23.99 -15.25
CA ALA A 646 1.09 -22.95 -14.94
C ALA A 646 0.68 -21.56 -15.44
N ALA A 647 0.02 -21.46 -16.60
CA ALA A 647 -0.34 -20.17 -17.16
C ALA A 647 -1.34 -19.44 -16.26
N LYS A 648 -1.18 -18.12 -16.20
CA LYS A 648 -2.02 -17.20 -15.43
C LYS A 648 -2.54 -16.10 -16.32
N ALA A 649 -3.65 -15.50 -15.97
CA ALA A 649 -4.13 -14.30 -16.62
C ALA A 649 -4.79 -13.36 -15.61
N ASN A 650 -4.69 -12.08 -15.89
CA ASN A 650 -5.42 -11.05 -15.19
C ASN A 650 -6.20 -10.19 -16.19
N ILE A 651 -7.05 -9.31 -15.71
CA ILE A 651 -7.87 -8.46 -16.55
C ILE A 651 -7.94 -7.04 -16.01
N PHE A 652 -7.77 -6.10 -16.90
CA PHE A 652 -7.80 -4.67 -16.59
C PHE A 652 -8.74 -3.95 -17.54
N GLN A 653 -9.50 -3.02 -16.99
CA GLN A 653 -10.21 -2.00 -17.77
C GLN A 653 -9.23 -0.89 -18.17
N THR A 654 -9.27 -0.45 -19.41
CA THR A 654 -8.50 0.69 -19.94
C THR A 654 -9.43 1.64 -20.67
N SER A 655 -8.94 2.81 -21.08
CA SER A 655 -9.70 3.76 -21.91
C SER A 655 -10.14 3.17 -23.27
N LYS A 656 -9.46 2.12 -23.75
CA LYS A 656 -9.74 1.46 -25.04
C LYS A 656 -10.60 0.20 -24.91
N GLY A 657 -11.01 -0.20 -23.71
CA GLY A 657 -11.74 -1.43 -23.43
C GLY A 657 -11.06 -2.26 -22.34
N TYR A 658 -10.74 -3.52 -22.63
CA TYR A 658 -10.07 -4.41 -21.68
C TYR A 658 -8.73 -4.89 -22.20
N ALA A 659 -7.75 -4.98 -21.31
CA ALA A 659 -6.45 -5.61 -21.51
C ALA A 659 -6.34 -6.85 -20.63
N VAL A 660 -5.96 -7.97 -21.24
CA VAL A 660 -5.84 -9.28 -20.59
C VAL A 660 -4.43 -9.83 -20.82
N PRO A 661 -3.48 -9.60 -19.92
CA PRO A 661 -2.20 -10.28 -19.97
C PRO A 661 -2.39 -11.76 -19.63
N VAL A 662 -1.89 -12.60 -20.52
CA VAL A 662 -1.77 -14.06 -20.34
C VAL A 662 -0.28 -14.36 -20.20
N THR A 663 0.13 -14.93 -19.08
CA THR A 663 1.51 -15.01 -18.64
C THR A 663 1.87 -16.39 -18.10
N PHE A 664 3.15 -16.67 -17.91
CA PHE A 664 3.69 -17.90 -17.29
C PHE A 664 3.28 -19.19 -18.02
N GLY A 665 2.96 -19.09 -19.31
CA GLY A 665 2.60 -20.27 -20.11
C GLY A 665 3.76 -21.19 -20.48
N GLY A 666 5.00 -20.80 -20.16
CA GLY A 666 6.21 -21.60 -20.44
C GLY A 666 6.34 -21.94 -21.94
N LYS A 667 6.36 -23.24 -22.26
CA LYS A 667 6.48 -23.74 -23.64
C LYS A 667 5.12 -24.02 -24.32
N ALA A 668 4.00 -23.70 -23.65
CA ALA A 668 2.67 -23.90 -24.25
C ALA A 668 2.54 -23.04 -25.54
N ALA A 669 2.07 -23.64 -26.63
CA ALA A 669 1.81 -22.92 -27.87
C ALA A 669 0.57 -22.01 -27.77
N SER A 670 -0.41 -22.41 -26.97
CA SER A 670 -1.63 -21.64 -26.68
C SER A 670 -2.26 -22.10 -25.36
N VAL A 671 -3.12 -21.26 -24.81
CA VAL A 671 -3.93 -21.59 -23.62
C VAL A 671 -5.37 -21.15 -23.83
N ARG A 672 -6.30 -21.83 -23.18
CA ARG A 672 -7.72 -21.43 -23.18
C ARG A 672 -7.97 -20.48 -22.02
N VAL A 673 -8.51 -19.31 -22.34
CA VAL A 673 -8.91 -18.27 -21.38
C VAL A 673 -10.41 -18.08 -21.46
N VAL A 674 -11.06 -18.00 -20.29
CA VAL A 674 -12.51 -17.79 -20.17
C VAL A 674 -12.76 -16.50 -19.41
N LEU A 675 -13.52 -15.58 -20.00
CA LEU A 675 -13.97 -14.34 -19.40
C LEU A 675 -15.47 -14.42 -19.10
N ARG A 676 -15.91 -13.94 -17.92
CA ARG A 676 -17.31 -13.94 -17.51
C ARG A 676 -17.71 -12.58 -16.90
N GLY A 677 -19.03 -12.31 -16.89
CA GLY A 677 -19.57 -11.14 -16.17
C GLY A 677 -19.20 -9.76 -16.73
N LEU A 678 -18.55 -9.69 -17.89
CA LEU A 678 -18.18 -8.42 -18.49
C LEU A 678 -19.29 -7.88 -19.40
N PRO A 679 -19.66 -6.59 -19.32
CA PRO A 679 -20.65 -5.99 -20.22
C PRO A 679 -20.32 -6.16 -21.71
N VAL A 680 -19.04 -6.08 -22.06
CA VAL A 680 -18.55 -6.21 -23.45
C VAL A 680 -18.76 -7.62 -24.01
N VAL A 681 -18.81 -8.62 -23.15
CA VAL A 681 -19.00 -10.04 -23.54
C VAL A 681 -20.46 -10.35 -23.90
N ALA A 682 -21.40 -9.54 -23.43
CA ALA A 682 -22.82 -9.70 -23.76
C ALA A 682 -23.10 -9.47 -25.27
N SER A 683 -22.28 -8.68 -25.95
CA SER A 683 -22.40 -8.36 -27.39
C SER A 683 -21.12 -8.70 -28.16
N LEU A 684 -20.87 -10.01 -28.37
CA LEU A 684 -19.69 -10.51 -29.10
C LEU A 684 -19.57 -10.01 -30.53
N GLN A 685 -20.68 -9.66 -31.17
CA GLN A 685 -20.69 -9.14 -32.57
C GLN A 685 -20.11 -7.73 -32.65
N GLU A 686 -20.04 -7.00 -31.52
CA GLU A 686 -19.54 -5.64 -31.42
C GLU A 686 -18.14 -5.57 -30.78
N CYS A 687 -17.50 -6.72 -30.55
CA CYS A 687 -16.21 -6.77 -29.89
C CYS A 687 -15.10 -7.25 -30.84
N LYS A 688 -14.10 -6.39 -31.02
CA LYS A 688 -12.86 -6.77 -31.70
C LYS A 688 -11.90 -7.34 -30.65
N ILE A 689 -11.43 -8.58 -30.85
CA ILE A 689 -10.50 -9.27 -29.98
C ILE A 689 -9.18 -9.46 -30.70
N GLU A 690 -8.12 -8.93 -30.17
CA GLU A 690 -6.79 -8.98 -30.77
C GLU A 690 -5.76 -9.42 -29.72
N PHE A 691 -4.65 -9.97 -30.19
CA PHE A 691 -3.54 -10.33 -29.33
C PHE A 691 -2.20 -9.81 -29.86
N LEU A 692 -1.26 -9.64 -28.94
CA LEU A 692 0.10 -9.19 -29.21
C LEU A 692 1.09 -10.05 -28.42
N HIS A 693 2.15 -10.49 -29.08
CA HIS A 693 3.24 -11.25 -28.46
C HIS A 693 4.44 -10.36 -28.11
N PRO A 694 5.29 -10.76 -27.14
CA PRO A 694 6.60 -10.14 -26.98
C PRO A 694 7.39 -10.14 -28.29
N GLY A 695 7.99 -8.99 -28.63
CA GLY A 695 8.75 -8.78 -29.86
C GLY A 695 7.91 -8.63 -31.11
N ALA A 696 6.58 -8.51 -31.01
CA ALA A 696 5.70 -8.17 -32.12
C ALA A 696 5.32 -6.69 -32.10
N SER A 697 5.22 -6.06 -33.27
CA SER A 697 4.80 -4.65 -33.39
C SER A 697 3.33 -4.49 -33.75
N GLU A 698 2.69 -5.55 -34.25
CA GLU A 698 1.33 -5.50 -34.76
C GLU A 698 0.38 -6.41 -34.01
N TRP A 699 -0.83 -5.92 -33.80
CA TRP A 699 -1.92 -6.66 -33.18
C TRP A 699 -2.55 -7.62 -34.20
N ASN A 700 -2.68 -8.88 -33.83
CA ASN A 700 -3.29 -9.90 -34.62
C ASN A 700 -4.71 -10.18 -34.19
N LEU A 701 -5.63 -10.36 -35.12
CA LEU A 701 -7.02 -10.72 -34.81
C LEU A 701 -7.07 -12.13 -34.20
N LEU A 702 -7.72 -12.28 -33.05
CA LEU A 702 -7.95 -13.58 -32.45
C LEU A 702 -9.10 -14.29 -33.17
N LYS A 703 -8.81 -15.47 -33.74
CA LYS A 703 -9.79 -16.25 -34.50
C LYS A 703 -10.71 -17.06 -33.56
N SER A 704 -11.99 -17.07 -33.91
CA SER A 704 -13.00 -18.01 -33.38
C SER A 704 -13.15 -18.00 -31.86
N PRO A 705 -13.41 -16.84 -31.19
CA PRO A 705 -13.89 -16.88 -29.84
C PRO A 705 -15.25 -17.59 -29.78
N SER A 706 -15.49 -18.38 -28.73
CA SER A 706 -16.72 -19.13 -28.55
C SER A 706 -17.52 -18.63 -27.36
N LYS A 707 -18.86 -18.57 -27.50
CA LYS A 707 -19.75 -18.30 -26.36
C LYS A 707 -19.72 -19.46 -25.39
N VAL A 708 -19.65 -19.17 -24.11
CA VAL A 708 -19.83 -20.12 -23.02
C VAL A 708 -20.90 -19.58 -22.06
N LEU A 709 -21.37 -20.39 -21.13
CA LEU A 709 -22.37 -19.95 -20.15
C LEU A 709 -21.88 -18.70 -19.38
N GLY A 710 -22.58 -17.59 -19.55
CA GLY A 710 -22.27 -16.32 -18.90
C GLY A 710 -20.98 -15.64 -19.37
N GLY A 711 -20.41 -16.06 -20.53
CA GLY A 711 -19.09 -15.53 -20.89
C GLY A 711 -18.60 -15.86 -22.28
N LEU A 712 -17.30 -15.71 -22.44
CA LEU A 712 -16.52 -15.88 -23.65
C LEU A 712 -15.31 -16.75 -23.38
N ALA A 713 -15.11 -17.78 -24.20
CA ALA A 713 -13.87 -18.57 -24.21
C ALA A 713 -13.05 -18.26 -25.46
N MET A 714 -11.75 -18.18 -25.31
CA MET A 714 -10.80 -17.91 -26.39
C MET A 714 -9.53 -18.74 -26.23
N THR A 715 -8.99 -19.24 -27.32
CA THR A 715 -7.68 -19.89 -27.37
C THR A 715 -6.65 -18.84 -27.73
N VAL A 716 -5.81 -18.47 -26.78
CA VAL A 716 -4.80 -17.41 -26.92
C VAL A 716 -3.46 -18.05 -27.32
N PRO A 717 -2.90 -17.74 -28.49
CA PRO A 717 -1.56 -18.19 -28.85
C PRO A 717 -0.52 -17.51 -27.96
N LEU A 718 0.53 -18.24 -27.59
CA LEU A 718 1.60 -17.72 -26.73
C LEU A 718 2.94 -17.75 -27.47
N ARG A 719 3.76 -16.75 -27.16
CA ARG A 719 5.18 -16.71 -27.50
C ARG A 719 5.98 -16.36 -26.27
N ARG A 720 7.04 -17.10 -25.95
CA ARG A 720 7.79 -16.96 -24.68
C ARG A 720 6.87 -17.07 -23.45
N GLY A 721 5.84 -17.92 -23.52
CA GLY A 721 4.88 -18.11 -22.45
C GLY A 721 3.91 -16.93 -22.21
N CYS A 722 3.84 -15.95 -23.14
CA CYS A 722 3.13 -14.70 -22.92
C CYS A 722 2.35 -14.23 -24.15
N ALA A 723 1.23 -13.56 -23.90
CA ALA A 723 0.50 -12.73 -24.85
C ALA A 723 -0.30 -11.64 -24.10
N MET A 724 -0.47 -10.48 -24.72
CA MET A 724 -1.45 -9.48 -24.34
C MET A 724 -2.67 -9.60 -25.23
N VAL A 725 -3.85 -9.76 -24.65
CA VAL A 725 -5.12 -9.72 -25.39
C VAL A 725 -5.81 -8.39 -25.10
N ARG A 726 -6.36 -7.75 -26.12
CA ARG A 726 -7.24 -6.58 -25.97
C ARG A 726 -8.63 -6.87 -26.51
N LEU A 727 -9.62 -6.38 -25.78
CA LEU A 727 -11.02 -6.40 -26.20
C LEU A 727 -11.46 -4.94 -26.36
N THR A 728 -11.81 -4.54 -27.59
CA THR A 728 -12.26 -3.18 -27.91
C THR A 728 -13.65 -3.25 -28.53
N ARG A 729 -14.47 -2.21 -28.31
CA ARG A 729 -15.74 -2.10 -29.05
C ARG A 729 -15.43 -1.83 -30.52
N SER A 730 -16.14 -2.51 -31.43
CA SER A 730 -16.07 -2.20 -32.86
C SER A 730 -16.65 -0.80 -33.08
N ALA A 731 -15.95 0.03 -33.85
CA ALA A 731 -16.42 1.35 -34.24
C ALA A 731 -17.64 1.19 -35.20
N GLY A 732 -18.85 1.06 -34.67
CA GLY A 732 -20.04 0.86 -35.51
C GLY A 732 -21.36 0.77 -34.77
N GLY A 733 -21.37 0.86 -33.43
CA GLY A 733 -22.57 0.87 -32.62
C GLY A 733 -22.63 2.14 -31.76
N THR A 734 -23.24 3.21 -32.25
CA THR A 734 -23.71 4.35 -31.47
C THR A 734 -25.04 4.02 -30.85
#